data_52f950ccacf307a9c99163d8284d73bf
#
_entry.id   52f950ccacf307a9c99163d8284d73bf
#
_cell.length_a   1.000
_cell.length_b   1.000
_cell.length_c   1.000
_cell.angle_alpha   90.00
_cell.angle_beta   90.00
_cell.angle_gamma   90.00
#
_symmetry.space_group_name_H-M   'P 1'
#
loop_
_entity.id
_entity.type
_entity.pdbx_description
1 polymer ?
#
loop_
_entity_poly.entity_id
_entity_poly.type
_entity_poly.pdbx_seq_one_letter_code
_entity_poly.pdbx_strand_id
1 'polypeptide(L)'
;MKSKEAIERHIKELLSEMTVEEKLDELDPNIMGIDWEKIEEPMRRECLEKLEKRRADARVYNALQKYAKEQTRLEIPFLFHEEALHGLHRRDATIFPQQLTLAGAFEPALCEDMGRMVAAETRAKNIHEVLAPVLDLARDPRWGRTEETYGEDTYLSSKLGAAVVRGLQGEDLATDHTVASELKHYTGYGNPIGGLNCAPTTMGRHDVFSYCMPVFEEAFVKAGATDTMCSYNSIDGFPVVSDHEILTDVLRGTYKMPGFVRSDMTAIIMQHTAHHSAATPKEALQKAVKAGVDVQFADYSHEEYRRLMKEMLADGSITMEDLDTSTARVLRVKDMLGLFENPYVDETLESKVVHCKEHQDKALEIAQKTVVLLKNENNMLPLSRSIRKIAVLGPNANLPVMGDYCMEPDYHAVTLLEGIREVLGVPAENVETAANASHPEIVYDKGCNILGAEIKPLERWWFNAKPRPAVGITEIDYGFTAEYFNGADFSGEPVLTRLDPQINFNWIYHAPDDKVDSRQFCVRWTATMCSPKSFEGRIGLSSPDSMRLYIDGELVIDGWGEDKEASQMVPFFFESGRKYDVRVEFRNDARGVRVIFGYDHGEETIDRAIRLAKESDLAIVALGDSTETSGENFDRTTLNLPGKQLDFLKAVYETGTPVVLVMNTGRPVSCTWEQEHIPAILQAGFNGEKGGLATAQVLFGDVNPSGHLTMSYPRSAGQIPCHYSRKPAGGRKYVEMDWNPLYPFGYGLSYTTFSFENLRLSASEIHGDESLEVLLDVTNTGSCAGATVAQIYVDDHYTSVVRPIMELKGFQRVELEAGETKTLHFTLGFDELRLLDASYHWVVEPGDFTVLAGANAGDLPLRADFRVV
;
A
#
# COMPACT_ATOMS: atom_id res chain seq x y z
N MET A 1 28.83 -7.75 14.86
CA MET A 1 27.86 -8.90 14.80
C MET A 1 28.40 -10.07 15.61
N LYS A 2 27.59 -10.69 16.51
CA LYS A 2 27.96 -11.97 17.19
C LYS A 2 28.04 -13.10 16.16
N SER A 3 28.84 -14.15 16.46
CA SER A 3 28.81 -15.34 15.61
C SER A 3 27.47 -16.11 15.79
N LYS A 4 27.04 -16.81 14.75
CA LYS A 4 25.82 -17.65 14.80
C LYS A 4 25.83 -18.62 15.99
N GLU A 5 26.97 -19.23 16.27
CA GLU A 5 27.11 -20.16 17.39
C GLU A 5 26.98 -19.46 18.76
N ALA A 6 27.38 -18.20 18.87
CA ALA A 6 27.21 -17.40 20.09
C ALA A 6 25.75 -17.05 20.32
N ILE A 7 25.03 -16.67 19.26
CA ILE A 7 23.59 -16.38 19.29
C ILE A 7 22.82 -17.65 19.72
N GLU A 8 23.05 -18.79 19.05
CA GLU A 8 22.34 -20.02 19.36
C GLU A 8 22.61 -20.53 20.79
N ARG A 9 23.81 -20.33 21.33
CA ARG A 9 24.15 -20.67 22.70
C ARG A 9 23.37 -19.78 23.69
N HIS A 10 23.33 -18.47 23.46
CA HIS A 10 22.61 -17.51 24.30
C HIS A 10 21.12 -17.83 24.31
N ILE A 11 20.51 -18.08 23.15
CA ILE A 11 19.10 -18.47 23.04
C ILE A 11 18.82 -19.73 23.84
N LYS A 12 19.65 -20.76 23.73
CA LYS A 12 19.49 -22.03 24.46
C LYS A 12 19.56 -21.82 25.98
N GLU A 13 20.43 -20.94 26.45
CA GLU A 13 20.52 -20.57 27.86
C GLU A 13 19.22 -19.91 28.32
N LEU A 14 18.74 -18.88 27.59
CA LEU A 14 17.47 -18.19 27.91
C LEU A 14 16.29 -19.16 27.93
N LEU A 15 16.10 -19.98 26.91
CA LEU A 15 15.00 -20.95 26.83
C LEU A 15 14.97 -21.91 28.02
N SER A 16 16.13 -22.29 28.54
CA SER A 16 16.24 -23.19 29.72
C SER A 16 15.79 -22.52 31.02
N GLU A 17 15.80 -21.18 31.08
CA GLU A 17 15.40 -20.40 32.25
C GLU A 17 13.96 -19.89 32.14
N MET A 18 13.40 -19.76 30.92
CA MET A 18 12.06 -19.22 30.69
C MET A 18 10.95 -20.16 31.16
N THR A 19 9.95 -19.59 31.82
CA THR A 19 8.67 -20.24 32.07
C THR A 19 7.82 -20.35 30.80
N VAL A 20 6.75 -21.14 30.82
CA VAL A 20 5.80 -21.23 29.71
C VAL A 20 5.16 -19.88 29.42
N GLU A 21 4.81 -19.13 30.47
CA GLU A 21 4.22 -17.79 30.35
C GLU A 21 5.16 -16.83 29.63
N GLU A 22 6.42 -16.76 30.03
CA GLU A 22 7.41 -15.89 29.40
C GLU A 22 7.67 -16.25 27.93
N LYS A 23 7.61 -17.55 27.58
CA LYS A 23 7.70 -17.98 26.17
C LYS A 23 6.48 -17.54 25.37
N LEU A 24 5.28 -17.64 25.95
CA LEU A 24 4.05 -17.18 25.28
C LEU A 24 4.00 -15.67 25.11
N ASP A 25 4.58 -14.91 26.05
CA ASP A 25 4.68 -13.45 25.93
C ASP A 25 5.56 -13.00 24.76
N GLU A 26 6.59 -13.79 24.43
CA GLU A 26 7.43 -13.53 23.25
C GLU A 26 6.70 -13.78 21.92
N LEU A 27 5.64 -14.59 21.91
CA LEU A 27 4.87 -14.97 20.72
C LEU A 27 3.57 -14.16 20.53
N ASP A 28 3.34 -13.21 21.43
CA ASP A 28 2.25 -12.25 21.36
C ASP A 28 2.85 -10.84 21.48
N PRO A 29 3.11 -10.15 20.35
CA PRO A 29 3.95 -8.95 20.29
C PRO A 29 3.33 -7.71 20.94
N ASN A 30 2.18 -7.85 21.54
CA ASN A 30 1.54 -6.74 22.22
C ASN A 30 2.26 -6.38 23.52
N ILE A 31 2.50 -5.11 23.72
CA ILE A 31 2.94 -4.52 25.02
C ILE A 31 1.90 -4.76 26.15
N MET A 32 0.99 -5.71 25.96
CA MET A 32 -0.13 -6.01 26.87
C MET A 32 0.33 -6.65 28.19
N GLY A 33 1.53 -7.24 28.24
CA GLY A 33 2.13 -7.79 29.46
C GLY A 33 2.79 -6.76 30.39
N ILE A 34 2.76 -5.47 30.04
CA ILE A 34 3.39 -4.42 30.86
C ILE A 34 2.57 -4.17 32.11
N ASP A 35 3.24 -4.31 33.28
CA ASP A 35 2.71 -3.81 34.54
C ASP A 35 2.96 -2.30 34.64
N TRP A 36 2.00 -1.52 34.17
CA TRP A 36 2.08 -0.06 34.10
C TRP A 36 2.34 0.61 35.46
N GLU A 37 1.99 -0.04 36.58
CA GLU A 37 2.23 0.48 37.91
C GLU A 37 3.73 0.51 38.28
N LYS A 38 4.55 -0.25 37.58
CA LYS A 38 6.01 -0.26 37.75
C LYS A 38 6.72 0.84 36.96
N ILE A 39 6.02 1.55 36.10
CA ILE A 39 6.54 2.73 35.41
C ILE A 39 6.12 3.96 36.21
N GLU A 40 7.11 4.75 36.66
CA GLU A 40 6.87 5.92 37.51
C GLU A 40 6.14 7.06 36.78
N GLU A 41 5.29 7.79 37.47
CA GLU A 41 4.73 9.05 37.05
C GLU A 41 5.83 10.15 37.01
N PRO A 42 5.87 11.07 36.00
CA PRO A 42 4.85 11.27 34.93
C PRO A 42 5.07 10.43 33.66
N MET A 43 6.11 9.61 33.61
CA MET A 43 6.46 8.82 32.40
C MET A 43 5.35 7.83 32.02
N ARG A 44 4.72 7.16 32.97
CA ARG A 44 3.60 6.26 32.71
C ARG A 44 2.47 6.95 31.94
N ARG A 45 2.05 8.13 32.36
CA ARG A 45 1.01 8.91 31.68
C ARG A 45 1.46 9.35 30.29
N GLU A 46 2.70 9.78 30.13
CA GLU A 46 3.27 10.15 28.84
C GLU A 46 3.28 8.96 27.86
N CYS A 47 3.71 7.77 28.31
CA CYS A 47 3.69 6.56 27.50
C CYS A 47 2.27 6.21 27.03
N LEU A 48 1.30 6.14 27.95
CA LEU A 48 -0.08 5.80 27.58
C LEU A 48 -0.67 6.80 26.60
N GLU A 49 -0.50 8.11 26.85
CA GLU A 49 -1.04 9.16 25.97
C GLU A 49 -0.42 9.13 24.57
N LYS A 50 0.92 8.98 24.48
CA LYS A 50 1.61 8.99 23.19
C LYS A 50 1.37 7.72 22.37
N LEU A 51 1.29 6.55 23.02
CA LEU A 51 0.95 5.28 22.37
C LEU A 51 -0.49 5.33 21.81
N GLU A 52 -1.46 5.77 22.63
CA GLU A 52 -2.86 5.92 22.19
C GLU A 52 -3.00 6.83 20.98
N LYS A 53 -2.24 7.93 20.93
CA LYS A 53 -2.25 8.90 19.83
C LYS A 53 -1.34 8.49 18.65
N ARG A 54 -0.68 7.34 18.70
CA ARG A 54 0.36 6.94 17.74
C ARG A 54 1.46 8.01 17.55
N ARG A 55 1.88 8.63 18.64
CA ARG A 55 2.92 9.66 18.70
C ARG A 55 4.10 9.26 19.60
N ALA A 56 4.24 7.94 19.84
CA ALA A 56 5.35 7.44 20.63
C ALA A 56 6.69 7.76 19.95
N ASP A 57 7.59 8.34 20.72
CA ASP A 57 8.93 8.76 20.32
C ASP A 57 10.02 7.90 21.00
N ALA A 58 11.27 8.18 20.71
CA ALA A 58 12.42 7.49 21.28
C ALA A 58 12.39 7.42 22.81
N ARG A 59 11.94 8.49 23.47
CA ARG A 59 11.86 8.56 24.93
C ARG A 59 10.84 7.58 25.51
N VAL A 60 9.68 7.44 24.85
CA VAL A 60 8.65 6.47 25.24
C VAL A 60 9.18 5.05 25.09
N TYR A 61 9.74 4.71 23.94
CA TYR A 61 10.26 3.37 23.70
C TYR A 61 11.49 3.04 24.56
N ASN A 62 12.36 4.02 24.85
CA ASN A 62 13.44 3.86 25.83
C ASN A 62 12.90 3.57 27.25
N ALA A 63 11.82 4.22 27.67
CA ALA A 63 11.20 3.96 28.97
C ALA A 63 10.60 2.55 29.05
N LEU A 64 10.01 2.05 27.97
CA LEU A 64 9.52 0.66 27.89
C LEU A 64 10.68 -0.34 27.89
N GLN A 65 11.77 -0.09 27.17
CA GLN A 65 12.97 -0.93 27.24
C GLN A 65 13.58 -0.95 28.65
N LYS A 66 13.59 0.20 29.33
CA LYS A 66 14.05 0.28 30.73
C LYS A 66 13.19 -0.59 31.65
N TYR A 67 11.85 -0.56 31.46
CA TYR A 67 10.97 -1.49 32.19
C TYR A 67 11.34 -2.95 31.91
N ALA A 68 11.54 -3.36 30.66
CA ALA A 68 11.95 -4.71 30.30
C ALA A 68 13.25 -5.12 30.98
N LYS A 69 14.25 -4.27 30.99
CA LYS A 69 15.58 -4.53 31.58
C LYS A 69 15.62 -4.52 33.11
N GLU A 70 14.85 -3.67 33.76
CA GLU A 70 14.96 -3.43 35.23
C GLU A 70 13.83 -4.04 36.02
N GLN A 71 12.68 -4.38 35.39
CA GLN A 71 11.47 -4.78 36.10
C GLN A 71 10.99 -6.20 35.73
N THR A 72 11.64 -6.86 34.76
CA THR A 72 11.33 -8.26 34.39
C THR A 72 12.45 -9.20 34.84
N ARG A 73 12.11 -10.49 35.03
CA ARG A 73 13.01 -11.50 35.64
C ARG A 73 14.22 -11.85 34.76
N LEU A 74 14.01 -11.90 33.44
CA LEU A 74 15.03 -12.33 32.46
C LEU A 74 15.65 -11.17 31.69
N GLU A 75 15.20 -9.95 31.93
CA GLU A 75 15.72 -8.74 31.32
C GLU A 75 15.67 -8.78 29.77
N ILE A 76 14.70 -9.54 29.20
CA ILE A 76 14.54 -9.68 27.73
C ILE A 76 13.98 -8.37 27.18
N PRO A 77 14.65 -7.72 26.21
CA PRO A 77 14.18 -6.46 25.62
C PRO A 77 12.95 -6.68 24.75
N PHE A 78 12.09 -5.66 24.60
CA PHE A 78 10.99 -5.69 23.64
C PHE A 78 11.52 -5.58 22.20
N LEU A 79 10.82 -6.23 21.27
CA LEU A 79 10.98 -6.03 19.83
C LEU A 79 9.80 -5.16 19.35
N PHE A 80 10.04 -3.87 19.15
CA PHE A 80 9.03 -2.94 18.64
C PHE A 80 9.01 -2.97 17.12
N HIS A 81 7.82 -3.07 16.54
CA HIS A 81 7.60 -3.07 15.10
C HIS A 81 6.64 -1.94 14.69
N GLU A 82 6.66 -1.56 13.40
CA GLU A 82 5.74 -0.61 12.81
C GLU A 82 5.59 -0.83 11.30
N GLU A 83 4.49 -0.33 10.75
CA GLU A 83 4.33 -0.23 9.30
C GLU A 83 5.30 0.80 8.70
N ALA A 84 5.89 0.47 7.56
CA ALA A 84 6.81 1.38 6.88
C ALA A 84 6.95 1.08 5.38
N LEU A 85 5.85 0.97 4.66
CA LEU A 85 5.86 0.58 3.25
C LEU A 85 6.62 1.58 2.37
N HIS A 86 6.29 2.86 2.48
CA HIS A 86 6.91 3.95 1.72
C HIS A 86 7.26 5.16 2.61
N GLY A 87 7.66 4.89 3.83
CA GLY A 87 7.98 5.79 4.92
C GLY A 87 7.46 5.22 6.23
N LEU A 88 8.07 5.55 7.34
CA LEU A 88 7.61 5.11 8.65
C LEU A 88 6.19 5.64 8.90
N HIS A 89 5.26 4.78 9.34
CA HIS A 89 3.86 5.12 9.58
C HIS A 89 3.71 6.02 10.84
N ARG A 90 4.27 7.22 10.74
CA ARG A 90 4.24 8.29 11.74
C ARG A 90 3.99 9.65 11.07
N ARG A 91 3.31 10.56 11.78
CA ARG A 91 2.92 11.87 11.26
C ARG A 91 4.10 12.80 10.95
N ASP A 92 5.23 12.57 11.58
CA ASP A 92 6.44 13.38 11.47
C ASP A 92 7.52 12.75 10.57
N ALA A 93 7.27 11.55 10.03
CA ALA A 93 8.20 10.83 9.17
C ALA A 93 8.08 11.24 7.69
N THR A 94 9.13 11.01 6.91
CA THR A 94 9.15 11.28 5.47
C THR A 94 8.23 10.32 4.71
N ILE A 95 7.40 10.86 3.81
CA ILE A 95 6.49 10.07 2.95
C ILE A 95 7.06 10.05 1.54
N PHE A 96 7.64 8.93 1.16
CA PHE A 96 8.14 8.65 -0.19
C PHE A 96 6.98 8.25 -1.14
N PRO A 97 7.21 8.20 -2.46
CA PRO A 97 6.24 7.60 -3.39
C PRO A 97 5.86 6.17 -2.99
N GLN A 98 4.56 5.84 -3.13
CA GLN A 98 4.02 4.50 -2.87
C GLN A 98 4.70 3.46 -3.78
N GLN A 99 4.79 2.21 -3.36
CA GLN A 99 5.63 1.18 -3.99
C GLN A 99 5.37 0.97 -5.48
N LEU A 100 4.09 0.96 -5.91
CA LEU A 100 3.75 0.85 -7.34
C LEU A 100 4.30 2.03 -8.16
N THR A 101 4.27 3.23 -7.57
CA THR A 101 4.82 4.45 -8.18
C THR A 101 6.35 4.41 -8.17
N LEU A 102 6.97 4.09 -7.02
CA LEU A 102 8.42 3.93 -6.88
C LEU A 102 9.01 2.96 -7.91
N ALA A 103 8.34 1.82 -8.11
CA ALA A 103 8.75 0.80 -9.07
C ALA A 103 8.85 1.33 -10.50
N GLY A 104 8.08 2.37 -10.84
CA GLY A 104 8.11 3.05 -12.15
C GLY A 104 9.46 3.69 -12.50
N ALA A 105 10.36 3.87 -11.55
CA ALA A 105 11.73 4.31 -11.82
C ALA A 105 12.60 3.20 -12.45
N PHE A 106 12.28 1.91 -12.27
CA PHE A 106 13.10 0.76 -12.67
C PHE A 106 14.56 0.89 -12.20
N GLU A 107 14.76 1.37 -10.97
CA GLU A 107 16.08 1.70 -10.42
C GLU A 107 16.24 1.12 -9.00
N PRO A 108 16.82 -0.09 -8.84
CA PRO A 108 16.98 -0.72 -7.53
C PRO A 108 17.74 0.12 -6.50
N ALA A 109 18.70 0.95 -6.96
CA ALA A 109 19.47 1.83 -6.07
C ALA A 109 18.59 2.86 -5.35
N LEU A 110 17.53 3.39 -5.99
CA LEU A 110 16.59 4.29 -5.32
C LEU A 110 15.76 3.57 -4.26
N CYS A 111 15.39 2.31 -4.52
CA CYS A 111 14.69 1.48 -3.54
C CYS A 111 15.57 1.19 -2.31
N GLU A 112 16.85 0.92 -2.53
CA GLU A 112 17.82 0.71 -1.45
C GLU A 112 18.07 1.99 -0.65
N ASP A 113 18.22 3.14 -1.31
CA ASP A 113 18.33 4.45 -0.66
C ASP A 113 17.09 4.77 0.20
N MET A 114 15.87 4.55 -0.34
CA MET A 114 14.63 4.73 0.42
C MET A 114 14.61 3.81 1.65
N GLY A 115 14.90 2.51 1.46
CA GLY A 115 14.97 1.55 2.58
C GLY A 115 15.92 1.99 3.69
N ARG A 116 17.11 2.49 3.33
CA ARG A 116 18.12 3.01 4.27
C ARG A 116 17.61 4.23 5.05
N MET A 117 16.90 5.15 4.40
CA MET A 117 16.35 6.35 5.04
C MET A 117 15.18 6.00 5.97
N VAL A 118 14.30 5.09 5.53
CA VAL A 118 13.19 4.55 6.35
C VAL A 118 13.75 3.86 7.60
N ALA A 119 14.80 3.03 7.46
CA ALA A 119 15.45 2.37 8.59
C ALA A 119 16.03 3.36 9.59
N ALA A 120 16.72 4.39 9.10
CA ALA A 120 17.31 5.43 9.96
C ALA A 120 16.24 6.20 10.75
N GLU A 121 15.12 6.59 10.13
CA GLU A 121 13.99 7.25 10.82
C GLU A 121 13.34 6.32 11.85
N THR A 122 13.18 5.05 11.50
CA THR A 122 12.59 4.02 12.36
C THR A 122 13.45 3.77 13.61
N ARG A 123 14.75 3.56 13.41
CA ARG A 123 15.67 3.35 14.54
C ARG A 123 15.85 4.59 15.41
N ALA A 124 15.82 5.79 14.83
CA ALA A 124 15.86 7.03 15.61
C ALA A 124 14.72 7.14 16.61
N LYS A 125 13.59 6.44 16.38
CA LYS A 125 12.46 6.33 17.33
C LYS A 125 12.54 5.09 18.24
N ASN A 126 13.61 4.30 18.17
CA ASN A 126 13.78 3.03 18.89
C ASN A 126 12.75 1.96 18.51
N ILE A 127 12.37 1.92 17.22
CA ILE A 127 11.62 0.83 16.59
C ILE A 127 12.63 -0.06 15.86
N HIS A 128 12.44 -1.37 15.88
CA HIS A 128 13.47 -2.35 15.55
C HIS A 128 13.18 -3.17 14.31
N GLU A 129 11.89 -3.27 13.96
CA GLU A 129 11.37 -4.08 12.86
C GLU A 129 10.34 -3.26 12.07
N VAL A 130 10.31 -3.47 10.76
CA VAL A 130 9.30 -2.88 9.88
C VAL A 130 8.56 -3.96 9.11
N LEU A 131 7.23 -3.81 8.99
CA LEU A 131 6.35 -4.72 8.25
C LEU A 131 6.38 -4.36 6.75
N ALA A 132 7.55 -4.50 6.15
CA ALA A 132 7.86 -4.12 4.77
C ALA A 132 9.11 -4.89 4.25
N PRO A 133 9.24 -5.01 2.89
CA PRO A 133 8.36 -4.56 1.81
C PRO A 133 7.19 -5.50 1.52
N VAL A 134 6.17 -4.99 0.80
CA VAL A 134 5.10 -5.81 0.21
C VAL A 134 5.61 -6.42 -1.08
N LEU A 135 5.65 -7.75 -1.14
CA LEU A 135 6.21 -8.53 -2.25
C LEU A 135 5.16 -9.28 -3.07
N ASP A 136 3.89 -8.93 -2.90
CA ASP A 136 2.81 -9.50 -3.68
C ASP A 136 2.91 -9.09 -5.16
N LEU A 137 2.53 -10.01 -6.06
CA LEU A 137 2.38 -9.70 -7.48
C LEU A 137 0.95 -9.30 -7.78
N ALA A 138 0.70 -8.06 -8.14
CA ALA A 138 -0.64 -7.58 -8.50
C ALA A 138 -0.96 -7.90 -9.96
N ARG A 139 -1.72 -8.96 -10.21
CA ARG A 139 -2.22 -9.33 -11.56
C ARG A 139 -3.72 -9.12 -11.74
N ASP A 140 -4.43 -8.73 -10.69
CA ASP A 140 -5.80 -8.21 -10.74
C ASP A 140 -5.84 -6.78 -10.17
N PRO A 141 -5.82 -5.74 -11.02
CA PRO A 141 -5.77 -4.36 -10.57
C PRO A 141 -7.08 -3.87 -9.91
N ARG A 142 -8.12 -4.70 -9.80
CA ARG A 142 -9.30 -4.40 -9.00
C ARG A 142 -9.03 -4.52 -7.51
N TRP A 143 -8.03 -5.30 -7.12
CA TRP A 143 -7.60 -5.44 -5.73
C TRP A 143 -7.14 -4.10 -5.15
N GLY A 144 -7.69 -3.73 -3.98
CA GLY A 144 -7.44 -2.45 -3.33
C GLY A 144 -5.98 -2.17 -3.05
N ARG A 145 -5.22 -3.21 -2.64
CA ARG A 145 -3.81 -3.14 -2.25
C ARG A 145 -2.82 -3.17 -3.43
N THR A 146 -3.30 -3.04 -4.66
CA THR A 146 -2.43 -2.97 -5.85
C THR A 146 -1.34 -1.91 -5.72
N GLU A 147 -1.64 -0.76 -5.13
CA GLU A 147 -0.71 0.37 -4.93
C GLU A 147 0.51 0.03 -4.05
N GLU A 148 0.36 -0.96 -3.14
CA GLU A 148 1.40 -1.37 -2.20
C GLU A 148 2.46 -2.27 -2.84
N THR A 149 2.24 -2.75 -4.08
CA THR A 149 3.09 -3.73 -4.76
C THR A 149 4.05 -3.08 -5.75
N TYR A 150 5.06 -3.82 -6.22
CA TYR A 150 5.94 -3.39 -7.33
C TYR A 150 5.33 -3.69 -8.71
N GLY A 151 4.08 -4.17 -8.79
CA GLY A 151 3.34 -4.43 -10.00
C GLY A 151 3.17 -5.91 -10.36
N GLU A 152 3.09 -6.21 -11.66
CA GLU A 152 2.70 -7.54 -12.18
C GLU A 152 3.86 -8.49 -12.44
N ASP A 153 5.10 -7.98 -12.43
CA ASP A 153 6.28 -8.73 -12.91
C ASP A 153 7.12 -9.33 -11.79
N THR A 154 7.43 -10.63 -11.91
CA THR A 154 8.22 -11.39 -10.94
C THR A 154 9.66 -10.86 -10.84
N TYR A 155 10.32 -10.60 -11.98
CA TYR A 155 11.73 -10.21 -12.00
C TYR A 155 11.94 -8.79 -11.46
N LEU A 156 11.10 -7.82 -11.90
CA LEU A 156 11.14 -6.45 -11.41
C LEU A 156 10.89 -6.42 -9.90
N SER A 157 9.80 -7.07 -9.43
CA SER A 157 9.46 -7.13 -8.01
C SER A 157 10.55 -7.77 -7.16
N SER A 158 11.20 -8.83 -7.66
CA SER A 158 12.33 -9.49 -6.98
C SER A 158 13.51 -8.53 -6.78
N LYS A 159 13.90 -7.81 -7.84
CA LYS A 159 15.08 -6.93 -7.78
C LYS A 159 14.84 -5.69 -6.93
N LEU A 160 13.64 -5.08 -7.03
CA LEU A 160 13.29 -3.88 -6.26
C LEU A 160 13.04 -4.22 -4.78
N GLY A 161 12.29 -5.30 -4.50
CA GLY A 161 12.02 -5.74 -3.13
C GLY A 161 13.31 -6.12 -2.38
N ALA A 162 14.20 -6.88 -3.01
CA ALA A 162 15.49 -7.21 -2.43
C ALA A 162 16.37 -5.97 -2.17
N ALA A 163 16.28 -4.93 -3.01
CA ALA A 163 16.99 -3.68 -2.80
C ALA A 163 16.47 -2.93 -1.55
N VAL A 164 15.14 -2.88 -1.35
CA VAL A 164 14.56 -2.30 -0.12
C VAL A 164 15.04 -3.05 1.12
N VAL A 165 15.06 -4.39 1.10
CA VAL A 165 15.57 -5.20 2.22
C VAL A 165 17.04 -4.86 2.53
N ARG A 166 17.89 -4.73 1.51
CA ARG A 166 19.30 -4.33 1.73
C ARG A 166 19.41 -2.94 2.35
N GLY A 167 18.55 -2.00 1.91
CA GLY A 167 18.49 -0.67 2.50
C GLY A 167 18.04 -0.69 3.97
N LEU A 168 17.00 -1.46 4.28
CA LEU A 168 16.45 -1.58 5.65
C LEU A 168 17.45 -2.24 6.61
N GLN A 169 18.08 -3.34 6.20
CA GLN A 169 18.90 -4.18 7.07
C GLN A 169 20.39 -3.83 7.04
N GLY A 170 20.87 -3.14 5.98
CA GLY A 170 22.28 -2.87 5.80
C GLY A 170 23.14 -4.14 5.83
N GLU A 171 24.43 -3.98 6.12
CA GLU A 171 25.38 -5.10 6.27
C GLU A 171 25.39 -5.68 7.70
N ASP A 172 24.94 -4.91 8.70
CA ASP A 172 24.89 -5.30 10.11
C ASP A 172 23.62 -4.76 10.77
N LEU A 173 22.74 -5.67 11.20
CA LEU A 173 21.49 -5.33 11.89
C LEU A 173 21.69 -4.71 13.28
N ALA A 174 22.84 -4.94 13.92
CA ALA A 174 23.10 -4.45 15.27
C ALA A 174 23.58 -2.98 15.32
N THR A 175 23.18 -2.18 14.32
CA THR A 175 23.52 -0.74 14.26
C THR A 175 22.34 0.12 14.74
N ASP A 176 22.60 1.41 14.95
CA ASP A 176 21.57 2.39 15.36
C ASP A 176 20.79 3.04 14.20
N HIS A 177 20.93 2.49 12.99
CA HIS A 177 20.27 2.98 11.76
C HIS A 177 19.78 1.87 10.85
N THR A 178 19.72 0.63 11.32
CA THR A 178 19.19 -0.55 10.60
C THR A 178 18.04 -1.19 11.36
N VAL A 179 17.13 -1.84 10.65
CA VAL A 179 15.96 -2.52 11.19
C VAL A 179 15.78 -3.90 10.58
N ALA A 180 15.13 -4.81 11.28
CA ALA A 180 14.69 -6.08 10.71
C ALA A 180 13.58 -5.83 9.66
N SER A 181 13.60 -6.57 8.58
CA SER A 181 12.63 -6.50 7.48
C SER A 181 11.71 -7.71 7.53
N GLU A 182 10.43 -7.48 7.80
CA GLU A 182 9.38 -8.50 7.75
C GLU A 182 8.67 -8.44 6.40
N LEU A 183 8.99 -9.41 5.52
CA LEU A 183 8.41 -9.47 4.18
C LEU A 183 6.92 -9.81 4.23
N LYS A 184 6.10 -9.18 3.37
CA LYS A 184 4.67 -9.47 3.31
C LYS A 184 4.12 -9.42 1.88
N HIS A 185 3.04 -10.13 1.58
CA HIS A 185 2.39 -11.17 2.40
C HIS A 185 2.71 -12.54 1.80
N TYR A 186 3.39 -13.37 2.54
CA TYR A 186 3.86 -14.68 2.05
C TYR A 186 2.72 -15.71 2.05
N THR A 187 2.10 -16.15 0.91
CA THR A 187 2.41 -15.82 -0.49
C THR A 187 1.14 -15.96 -1.38
N GLY A 188 1.17 -15.38 -2.58
CA GLY A 188 0.11 -15.56 -3.58
C GLY A 188 -1.12 -14.68 -3.41
N TYR A 189 -1.06 -13.63 -2.60
CA TYR A 189 -2.18 -12.79 -2.19
C TYR A 189 -2.66 -11.82 -3.28
N GLY A 190 -1.77 -11.26 -4.11
CA GLY A 190 -2.09 -10.22 -5.11
C GLY A 190 -2.89 -10.69 -6.35
N ASN A 191 -3.47 -11.90 -6.31
CA ASN A 191 -4.29 -12.47 -7.37
C ASN A 191 -5.63 -13.00 -6.84
N PRO A 192 -6.39 -12.23 -6.06
CA PRO A 192 -7.58 -12.73 -5.41
C PRO A 192 -8.73 -12.92 -6.41
N ILE A 193 -9.59 -13.91 -6.15
CA ILE A 193 -10.82 -14.14 -6.93
C ILE A 193 -11.69 -12.88 -6.89
N GLY A 194 -12.06 -12.39 -8.08
CA GLY A 194 -12.91 -11.19 -8.20
C GLY A 194 -12.22 -9.87 -7.83
N GLY A 195 -10.91 -9.87 -7.57
CA GLY A 195 -10.18 -8.71 -7.06
C GLY A 195 -10.50 -8.37 -5.61
N LEU A 196 -11.12 -9.29 -4.86
CA LEU A 196 -11.59 -9.07 -3.48
C LEU A 196 -10.50 -9.37 -2.46
N ASN A 197 -10.27 -8.45 -1.53
CA ASN A 197 -9.30 -8.62 -0.45
C ASN A 197 -9.60 -9.90 0.36
N CYS A 198 -8.55 -10.59 0.83
CA CYS A 198 -8.61 -11.85 1.56
C CYS A 198 -9.24 -13.05 0.82
N ALA A 199 -9.64 -12.91 -0.44
CA ALA A 199 -10.22 -14.01 -1.22
C ALA A 199 -9.15 -15.04 -1.62
N PRO A 200 -9.55 -16.28 -1.94
CA PRO A 200 -8.64 -17.29 -2.48
C PRO A 200 -7.91 -16.78 -3.73
N THR A 201 -6.65 -17.19 -3.92
CA THR A 201 -5.94 -16.83 -5.16
C THR A 201 -6.54 -17.54 -6.37
N THR A 202 -6.49 -16.87 -7.55
CA THR A 202 -6.87 -17.47 -8.83
C THR A 202 -5.77 -18.36 -9.43
N MET A 203 -4.56 -18.33 -8.84
CA MET A 203 -3.40 -19.11 -9.30
C MET A 203 -3.41 -20.49 -8.68
N GLY A 204 -3.15 -21.52 -9.49
CA GLY A 204 -2.84 -22.85 -9.00
C GLY A 204 -1.47 -22.90 -8.31
N ARG A 205 -1.23 -23.94 -7.48
CA ARG A 205 0.00 -24.06 -6.67
C ARG A 205 1.28 -23.95 -7.52
N HIS A 206 1.32 -24.60 -8.69
CA HIS A 206 2.48 -24.54 -9.58
C HIS A 206 2.78 -23.09 -10.04
N ASP A 207 1.76 -22.29 -10.34
CA ASP A 207 1.94 -20.91 -10.76
C ASP A 207 2.38 -20.00 -9.58
N VAL A 208 1.87 -20.25 -8.36
CA VAL A 208 2.35 -19.55 -7.15
C VAL A 208 3.84 -19.83 -6.94
N PHE A 209 4.26 -21.10 -7.04
CA PHE A 209 5.68 -21.48 -6.91
C PHE A 209 6.56 -20.93 -8.05
N SER A 210 6.01 -20.83 -9.28
CA SER A 210 6.76 -20.33 -10.45
C SER A 210 6.93 -18.81 -10.45
N TYR A 211 5.96 -18.05 -9.92
CA TYR A 211 5.91 -16.60 -10.11
C TYR A 211 5.91 -15.79 -8.81
N CYS A 212 5.19 -16.24 -7.75
CA CYS A 212 5.13 -15.50 -6.50
C CYS A 212 6.32 -15.83 -5.58
N MET A 213 6.65 -17.11 -5.45
CA MET A 213 7.73 -17.55 -4.55
C MET A 213 9.12 -17.02 -4.90
N PRO A 214 9.53 -16.85 -6.18
CA PRO A 214 10.83 -16.29 -6.53
C PRO A 214 11.07 -14.86 -6.03
N VAL A 215 10.00 -14.06 -5.85
CA VAL A 215 10.12 -12.71 -5.30
C VAL A 215 10.60 -12.76 -3.85
N PHE A 216 10.05 -13.66 -3.06
CA PHE A 216 10.47 -13.90 -1.68
C PHE A 216 11.83 -14.63 -1.61
N GLU A 217 12.10 -15.57 -2.53
CA GLU A 217 13.41 -16.24 -2.62
C GLU A 217 14.56 -15.22 -2.76
N GLU A 218 14.42 -14.25 -3.69
CA GLU A 218 15.43 -13.20 -3.90
C GLU A 218 15.66 -12.39 -2.62
N ALA A 219 14.58 -12.01 -1.93
CA ALA A 219 14.65 -11.22 -0.71
C ALA A 219 15.25 -12.00 0.48
N PHE A 220 14.89 -13.28 0.67
CA PHE A 220 15.47 -14.10 1.74
C PHE A 220 16.90 -14.55 1.44
N VAL A 221 17.13 -15.11 0.24
CA VAL A 221 18.40 -15.78 -0.09
C VAL A 221 19.47 -14.79 -0.52
N LYS A 222 19.11 -13.75 -1.27
CA LYS A 222 20.08 -12.78 -1.83
C LYS A 222 20.20 -11.51 -0.99
N ALA A 223 19.09 -11.03 -0.38
CA ALA A 223 19.12 -9.81 0.44
C ALA A 223 19.13 -10.11 1.95
N GLY A 224 18.85 -11.34 2.39
CA GLY A 224 19.00 -11.77 3.78
C GLY A 224 17.88 -11.28 4.71
N ALA A 225 16.63 -11.12 4.20
CA ALA A 225 15.50 -10.73 5.02
C ALA A 225 15.34 -11.65 6.24
N THR A 226 14.96 -11.07 7.38
CA THR A 226 14.90 -11.81 8.65
C THR A 226 13.59 -12.56 8.85
N ASP A 227 12.43 -11.95 8.56
CA ASP A 227 11.12 -12.38 8.99
C ASP A 227 10.08 -12.31 7.87
N THR A 228 8.90 -12.87 8.10
CA THR A 228 7.78 -12.73 7.16
C THR A 228 6.43 -12.80 7.84
N MET A 229 5.46 -12.09 7.26
CA MET A 229 4.04 -12.18 7.57
C MET A 229 3.37 -13.15 6.58
N CYS A 230 2.63 -14.16 7.08
CA CYS A 230 1.86 -15.04 6.22
C CYS A 230 0.58 -14.36 5.73
N SER A 231 0.16 -14.68 4.50
CA SER A 231 -0.99 -14.04 3.85
C SER A 231 -2.34 -14.61 4.27
N TYR A 232 -3.42 -13.85 4.04
CA TYR A 232 -4.80 -14.22 4.34
C TYR A 232 -5.40 -15.30 3.44
N ASN A 233 -4.97 -15.37 2.18
CA ASN A 233 -5.61 -16.17 1.14
C ASN A 233 -5.41 -17.67 1.32
N SER A 234 -6.15 -18.43 0.52
CA SER A 234 -5.92 -19.85 0.32
C SER A 234 -5.41 -20.14 -1.10
N ILE A 235 -4.63 -21.22 -1.24
CA ILE A 235 -4.11 -21.77 -2.49
C ILE A 235 -4.70 -23.17 -2.67
N ASP A 236 -5.40 -23.41 -3.78
CA ASP A 236 -6.07 -24.69 -4.05
C ASP A 236 -6.97 -25.20 -2.91
N GLY A 237 -7.55 -24.26 -2.13
CA GLY A 237 -8.42 -24.57 -0.99
C GLY A 237 -7.70 -24.73 0.36
N PHE A 238 -6.37 -24.58 0.41
CA PHE A 238 -5.59 -24.65 1.65
C PHE A 238 -5.22 -23.22 2.11
N PRO A 239 -5.66 -22.75 3.31
CA PRO A 239 -5.22 -21.47 3.83
C PRO A 239 -3.70 -21.45 4.02
N VAL A 240 -3.04 -20.39 3.56
CA VAL A 240 -1.57 -20.26 3.65
C VAL A 240 -1.11 -20.35 5.11
N VAL A 241 -1.84 -19.74 6.03
CA VAL A 241 -1.55 -19.73 7.48
C VAL A 241 -1.48 -21.14 8.10
N SER A 242 -1.97 -22.18 7.41
CA SER A 242 -1.90 -23.58 7.84
C SER A 242 -1.20 -24.50 6.82
N ASP A 243 -0.48 -23.94 5.87
CA ASP A 243 0.26 -24.73 4.86
C ASP A 243 1.71 -24.99 5.31
N HIS A 244 1.94 -26.19 5.86
CA HIS A 244 3.26 -26.61 6.37
C HIS A 244 4.34 -26.61 5.29
N GLU A 245 4.03 -27.04 4.06
CA GLU A 245 5.02 -27.06 2.98
C GLU A 245 5.52 -25.65 2.68
N ILE A 246 4.61 -24.67 2.58
CA ILE A 246 4.97 -23.27 2.30
C ILE A 246 5.74 -22.64 3.48
N LEU A 247 5.19 -22.75 4.71
CA LEU A 247 5.72 -22.04 5.88
C LEU A 247 6.93 -22.72 6.54
N THR A 248 7.10 -24.02 6.32
CA THR A 248 8.19 -24.79 6.93
C THR A 248 9.15 -25.39 5.90
N ASP A 249 8.67 -26.24 4.99
CA ASP A 249 9.58 -26.99 4.12
C ASP A 249 10.30 -26.04 3.13
N VAL A 250 9.58 -25.08 2.52
CA VAL A 250 10.19 -24.11 1.63
C VAL A 250 10.89 -23.01 2.42
N LEU A 251 10.17 -22.31 3.29
CA LEU A 251 10.67 -21.12 3.97
C LEU A 251 11.89 -21.42 4.87
N ARG A 252 11.81 -22.51 5.66
CA ARG A 252 12.88 -22.93 6.57
C ARG A 252 13.86 -23.90 5.92
N GLY A 253 13.28 -24.87 5.16
CA GLY A 253 14.07 -25.92 4.52
C GLY A 253 14.89 -25.44 3.34
N THR A 254 14.31 -24.61 2.47
CA THR A 254 14.93 -24.13 1.24
C THR A 254 15.54 -22.74 1.39
N TYR A 255 14.75 -21.72 1.78
CA TYR A 255 15.22 -20.33 1.85
C TYR A 255 16.06 -20.04 3.10
N LYS A 256 16.01 -20.91 4.13
CA LYS A 256 16.80 -20.78 5.36
C LYS A 256 16.53 -19.50 6.14
N MET A 257 15.28 -18.99 6.10
CA MET A 257 14.89 -17.81 6.86
C MET A 257 15.25 -17.97 8.35
N PRO A 258 15.98 -17.01 8.95
CA PRO A 258 16.51 -17.18 10.31
C PRO A 258 15.50 -16.86 11.41
N GLY A 259 14.60 -15.91 11.19
CA GLY A 259 13.66 -15.36 12.15
C GLY A 259 12.31 -16.07 12.18
N PHE A 260 11.23 -15.36 12.42
CA PHE A 260 9.91 -15.93 12.70
C PHE A 260 8.89 -15.67 11.58
N VAL A 261 7.79 -16.40 11.61
CA VAL A 261 6.59 -16.16 10.81
C VAL A 261 5.54 -15.53 11.72
N ARG A 262 5.11 -14.33 11.40
CA ARG A 262 3.96 -13.66 12.01
C ARG A 262 2.69 -13.99 11.21
N SER A 263 1.54 -14.21 11.88
CA SER A 263 0.27 -14.17 11.17
C SER A 263 -0.01 -12.74 10.66
N ASP A 264 -0.70 -12.59 9.56
CA ASP A 264 -1.36 -11.32 9.31
C ASP A 264 -2.50 -11.11 10.33
N MET A 265 -2.94 -9.87 10.51
CA MET A 265 -3.91 -9.51 11.54
C MET A 265 -5.20 -10.35 11.40
N THR A 266 -5.50 -11.15 12.40
CA THR A 266 -6.64 -12.09 12.42
C THR A 266 -6.58 -13.26 11.42
N ALA A 267 -5.48 -13.50 10.71
CA ALA A 267 -5.38 -14.55 9.68
C ALA A 267 -5.53 -15.97 10.26
N ILE A 268 -5.07 -16.21 11.50
CA ILE A 268 -5.24 -17.51 12.16
C ILE A 268 -6.73 -17.78 12.42
N ILE A 269 -7.43 -16.81 13.04
CA ILE A 269 -8.84 -16.99 13.40
C ILE A 269 -9.76 -17.03 12.17
N MET A 270 -9.35 -16.44 11.03
CA MET A 270 -10.07 -16.55 9.75
C MET A 270 -10.24 -17.99 9.27
N GLN A 271 -9.39 -18.91 9.65
CA GLN A 271 -9.60 -20.35 9.37
C GLN A 271 -10.94 -20.86 9.95
N HIS A 272 -11.38 -20.29 11.08
CA HIS A 272 -12.66 -20.59 11.71
C HIS A 272 -13.78 -19.67 11.17
N THR A 273 -13.55 -18.38 11.13
CA THR A 273 -14.60 -17.36 10.88
C THR A 273 -14.94 -17.14 9.40
N ALA A 274 -13.98 -17.32 8.49
CA ALA A 274 -14.11 -17.02 7.05
C ALA A 274 -13.85 -18.25 6.17
N HIS A 275 -12.71 -18.92 6.32
CA HIS A 275 -12.37 -20.09 5.50
C HIS A 275 -13.16 -21.35 5.85
N HIS A 276 -13.72 -21.42 7.08
CA HIS A 276 -14.42 -22.61 7.60
C HIS A 276 -13.58 -23.91 7.51
N SER A 277 -12.25 -23.78 7.56
CA SER A 277 -11.30 -24.89 7.52
C SER A 277 -10.93 -25.42 8.92
N ALA A 278 -11.34 -24.74 9.99
CA ALA A 278 -11.22 -25.13 11.37
C ALA A 278 -12.58 -25.03 12.09
N ALA A 279 -12.98 -26.07 12.84
CA ALA A 279 -14.27 -26.08 13.52
C ALA A 279 -14.30 -25.20 14.79
N THR A 280 -13.13 -24.91 15.37
CA THR A 280 -13.00 -24.11 16.59
C THR A 280 -11.80 -23.16 16.51
N PRO A 281 -11.79 -22.06 17.29
CA PRO A 281 -10.63 -21.19 17.45
C PRO A 281 -9.35 -21.94 17.85
N LYS A 282 -9.46 -22.91 18.76
CA LYS A 282 -8.34 -23.75 19.19
C LYS A 282 -7.76 -24.59 18.06
N GLU A 283 -8.61 -25.19 17.21
CA GLU A 283 -8.16 -25.95 16.02
C GLU A 283 -7.46 -25.05 15.01
N ALA A 284 -7.96 -23.82 14.82
CA ALA A 284 -7.32 -22.84 13.94
C ALA A 284 -5.90 -22.51 14.41
N LEU A 285 -5.73 -22.21 15.71
CA LEU A 285 -4.43 -21.94 16.30
C LEU A 285 -3.49 -23.15 16.23
N GLN A 286 -3.99 -24.35 16.51
CA GLN A 286 -3.21 -25.59 16.43
C GLN A 286 -2.65 -25.80 15.01
N LYS A 287 -3.50 -25.64 13.98
CA LYS A 287 -3.08 -25.78 12.58
C LYS A 287 -2.00 -24.77 12.20
N ALA A 288 -2.15 -23.52 12.63
CA ALA A 288 -1.17 -22.46 12.34
C ALA A 288 0.19 -22.75 13.01
N VAL A 289 0.21 -23.07 14.30
CA VAL A 289 1.44 -23.42 15.03
C VAL A 289 2.13 -24.63 14.38
N LYS A 290 1.37 -25.69 14.03
CA LYS A 290 1.93 -26.88 13.38
C LYS A 290 2.41 -26.63 11.95
N ALA A 291 1.88 -25.61 11.26
CA ALA A 291 2.37 -25.22 9.95
C ALA A 291 3.65 -24.37 10.01
N GLY A 292 3.96 -23.76 11.16
CA GLY A 292 5.17 -22.97 11.34
C GLY A 292 4.95 -21.47 11.55
N VAL A 293 3.71 -21.05 11.85
CA VAL A 293 3.42 -19.70 12.36
C VAL A 293 3.92 -19.60 13.79
N ASP A 294 4.76 -18.61 14.06
CA ASP A 294 5.41 -18.45 15.36
C ASP A 294 4.69 -17.41 16.24
N VAL A 295 4.31 -16.27 15.64
CA VAL A 295 3.77 -15.10 16.35
C VAL A 295 2.35 -14.82 15.86
N GLN A 296 1.40 -14.67 16.78
CA GLN A 296 0.05 -14.22 16.46
C GLN A 296 -0.01 -12.69 16.31
N PHE A 297 -0.89 -12.18 15.42
CA PHE A 297 -1.11 -10.75 15.28
C PHE A 297 -2.60 -10.40 15.41
N ALA A 298 -3.01 -10.06 16.63
CA ALA A 298 -4.40 -9.72 17.00
C ALA A 298 -5.46 -10.80 16.66
N ASP A 299 -5.06 -12.06 16.55
CA ASP A 299 -5.99 -13.18 16.32
C ASP A 299 -6.84 -13.51 17.56
N TYR A 300 -6.23 -13.43 18.72
CA TYR A 300 -6.83 -13.71 20.03
C TYR A 300 -6.45 -12.62 21.01
N SER A 301 -7.29 -12.37 22.02
CA SER A 301 -6.86 -11.59 23.16
C SER A 301 -5.69 -12.31 23.87
N HIS A 302 -4.84 -11.53 24.54
CA HIS A 302 -3.69 -12.08 25.29
C HIS A 302 -4.08 -13.22 26.26
N GLU A 303 -5.18 -13.05 27.00
CA GLU A 303 -5.69 -14.08 27.91
C GLU A 303 -6.16 -15.34 27.17
N GLU A 304 -6.89 -15.17 26.05
CA GLU A 304 -7.39 -16.28 25.24
C GLU A 304 -6.26 -17.06 24.56
N TYR A 305 -5.28 -16.35 23.97
CA TYR A 305 -4.10 -16.97 23.40
C TYR A 305 -3.35 -17.84 24.40
N ARG A 306 -3.03 -17.28 25.58
CA ARG A 306 -2.37 -18.02 26.67
C ARG A 306 -3.18 -19.23 27.13
N ARG A 307 -4.50 -19.08 27.27
CA ARG A 307 -5.39 -20.18 27.67
C ARG A 307 -5.35 -21.33 26.66
N LEU A 308 -5.54 -20.99 25.36
CA LEU A 308 -5.56 -21.98 24.29
C LEU A 308 -4.21 -22.70 24.15
N MET A 309 -3.09 -21.98 24.18
CA MET A 309 -1.75 -22.56 24.08
C MET A 309 -1.45 -23.52 25.26
N LYS A 310 -1.82 -23.14 26.49
CA LYS A 310 -1.66 -24.01 27.66
C LYS A 310 -2.55 -25.28 27.60
N GLU A 311 -3.77 -25.15 27.11
CA GLU A 311 -4.65 -26.31 26.87
C GLU A 311 -4.05 -27.25 25.83
N MET A 312 -3.49 -26.74 24.75
CA MET A 312 -2.85 -27.52 23.68
C MET A 312 -1.57 -28.24 24.16
N LEU A 313 -0.79 -27.59 25.03
CA LEU A 313 0.36 -28.22 25.68
C LEU A 313 -0.08 -29.33 26.63
N ALA A 314 -1.17 -29.10 27.38
CA ALA A 314 -1.66 -30.08 28.35
C ALA A 314 -2.27 -31.34 27.71
N ASP A 315 -2.96 -31.22 26.58
CA ASP A 315 -3.57 -32.35 25.86
C ASP A 315 -2.63 -32.94 24.81
N GLY A 316 -1.44 -32.37 24.60
CA GLY A 316 -0.44 -32.87 23.67
C GLY A 316 -0.69 -32.49 22.19
N SER A 317 -1.64 -31.60 21.91
CA SER A 317 -1.92 -31.10 20.56
C SER A 317 -0.74 -30.31 19.98
N ILE A 318 0.02 -29.61 20.85
CA ILE A 318 1.34 -29.06 20.58
C ILE A 318 2.32 -29.51 21.65
N THR A 319 3.61 -29.43 21.38
CA THR A 319 4.67 -29.87 22.29
C THR A 319 5.47 -28.67 22.84
N MET A 320 6.24 -28.91 23.93
CA MET A 320 7.21 -27.90 24.39
C MET A 320 8.29 -27.57 23.34
N GLU A 321 8.61 -28.55 22.46
CA GLU A 321 9.55 -28.31 21.35
C GLU A 321 8.97 -27.35 20.31
N ASP A 322 7.67 -27.40 20.00
CA ASP A 322 6.99 -26.44 19.15
C ASP A 322 7.10 -25.03 19.74
N LEU A 323 6.79 -24.86 21.05
CA LEU A 323 6.87 -23.60 21.76
C LEU A 323 8.30 -23.06 21.83
N ASP A 324 9.27 -23.90 22.19
CA ASP A 324 10.68 -23.54 22.28
C ASP A 324 11.25 -23.11 20.91
N THR A 325 10.82 -23.78 19.85
CA THR A 325 11.22 -23.47 18.48
C THR A 325 10.74 -22.09 18.05
N SER A 326 9.47 -21.77 18.28
CA SER A 326 8.91 -20.46 17.93
C SER A 326 9.55 -19.34 18.76
N THR A 327 9.67 -19.55 20.09
CA THR A 327 10.32 -18.58 20.98
C THR A 327 11.79 -18.33 20.58
N ALA A 328 12.54 -19.40 20.23
CA ALA A 328 13.94 -19.29 19.78
C ALA A 328 14.08 -18.38 18.56
N ARG A 329 13.11 -18.40 17.64
CA ARG A 329 13.12 -17.59 16.41
C ARG A 329 12.98 -16.10 16.73
N VAL A 330 12.07 -15.74 17.62
CA VAL A 330 11.90 -14.35 18.09
C VAL A 330 13.14 -13.86 18.83
N LEU A 331 13.66 -14.66 19.78
CA LEU A 331 14.87 -14.31 20.53
C LEU A 331 16.09 -14.13 19.60
N ARG A 332 16.16 -14.93 18.52
CA ARG A 332 17.24 -14.81 17.53
C ARG A 332 17.24 -13.45 16.83
N VAL A 333 16.07 -12.95 16.41
CA VAL A 333 15.96 -11.64 15.79
C VAL A 333 16.35 -10.54 16.78
N LYS A 334 15.93 -10.61 18.04
CA LYS A 334 16.35 -9.69 19.10
C LYS A 334 17.88 -9.69 19.32
N ASP A 335 18.51 -10.86 19.25
CA ASP A 335 19.96 -11.00 19.39
C ASP A 335 20.71 -10.47 18.15
N MET A 336 20.18 -10.75 16.93
CA MET A 336 20.73 -10.21 15.69
C MET A 336 20.69 -8.68 15.65
N LEU A 337 19.66 -8.07 16.21
CA LEU A 337 19.50 -6.63 16.33
C LEU A 337 20.38 -6.02 17.46
N GLY A 338 21.08 -6.82 18.25
CA GLY A 338 21.93 -6.36 19.35
C GLY A 338 21.14 -5.83 20.56
N LEU A 339 19.84 -6.13 20.67
CA LEU A 339 18.98 -5.57 21.71
C LEU A 339 19.35 -6.05 23.11
N PHE A 340 19.94 -7.22 23.28
CA PHE A 340 20.42 -7.71 24.55
C PHE A 340 21.61 -6.89 25.09
N GLU A 341 22.46 -6.36 24.20
CA GLU A 341 23.62 -5.53 24.51
C GLU A 341 23.21 -4.07 24.73
N ASN A 342 22.41 -3.54 23.83
CA ASN A 342 21.93 -2.16 23.91
C ASN A 342 20.52 -2.00 23.32
N PRO A 343 19.46 -2.01 24.15
CA PRO A 343 18.09 -1.83 23.70
C PRO A 343 17.69 -0.34 23.57
N TYR A 344 18.59 0.60 23.83
CA TYR A 344 18.31 2.04 23.86
C TYR A 344 18.82 2.75 22.62
N VAL A 345 18.23 3.90 22.33
CA VAL A 345 18.68 4.84 21.29
C VAL A 345 18.94 6.21 21.92
N ASP A 346 19.83 6.99 21.30
CA ASP A 346 20.03 8.41 21.67
C ASP A 346 18.79 9.22 21.24
N GLU A 347 18.00 9.71 22.21
CA GLU A 347 16.77 10.48 21.99
C GLU A 347 17.01 11.75 21.16
N THR A 348 18.25 12.24 21.05
CA THR A 348 18.58 13.41 20.22
C THR A 348 18.67 13.11 18.73
N LEU A 349 18.70 11.83 18.34
CA LEU A 349 18.76 11.41 16.92
C LEU A 349 17.42 11.69 16.20
N GLU A 350 16.29 11.51 16.87
CA GLU A 350 14.98 11.69 16.26
C GLU A 350 14.86 13.05 15.59
N SER A 351 15.17 14.14 16.29
CA SER A 351 15.09 15.50 15.74
C SER A 351 16.13 15.82 14.64
N LYS A 352 17.13 14.97 14.43
CA LYS A 352 18.17 15.17 13.42
C LYS A 352 17.94 14.33 12.16
N VAL A 353 17.27 13.18 12.32
CA VAL A 353 17.14 12.17 11.26
C VAL A 353 15.74 12.17 10.68
N VAL A 354 14.68 12.19 11.53
CA VAL A 354 13.29 12.09 11.07
C VAL A 354 12.92 13.32 10.24
N HIS A 355 12.45 13.08 9.02
CA HIS A 355 12.05 14.09 8.04
C HIS A 355 13.14 15.16 7.80
N CYS A 356 14.41 14.76 7.85
CA CYS A 356 15.51 15.68 7.58
C CYS A 356 15.55 16.10 6.09
N LYS A 357 16.30 17.17 5.79
CA LYS A 357 16.35 17.70 4.44
C LYS A 357 16.85 16.68 3.39
N GLU A 358 17.81 15.84 3.74
CA GLU A 358 18.32 14.79 2.85
C GLU A 358 17.20 13.83 2.43
N HIS A 359 16.35 13.42 3.38
CA HIS A 359 15.22 12.53 3.12
C HIS A 359 14.14 13.19 2.26
N GLN A 360 13.83 14.47 2.53
CA GLN A 360 12.89 15.25 1.71
C GLN A 360 13.40 15.45 0.28
N ASP A 361 14.71 15.71 0.11
CA ASP A 361 15.33 15.87 -1.22
C ASP A 361 15.30 14.55 -2.00
N LYS A 362 15.54 13.42 -1.33
CA LYS A 362 15.42 12.09 -1.94
C LYS A 362 13.97 11.75 -2.30
N ALA A 363 13.00 12.11 -1.46
CA ALA A 363 11.57 11.94 -1.78
C ALA A 363 11.20 12.71 -3.06
N LEU A 364 11.72 13.93 -3.23
CA LEU A 364 11.54 14.70 -4.46
C LEU A 364 12.23 14.04 -5.66
N GLU A 365 13.48 13.59 -5.53
CA GLU A 365 14.22 12.89 -6.59
C GLU A 365 13.46 11.66 -7.10
N ILE A 366 12.99 10.82 -6.17
CA ILE A 366 12.20 9.63 -6.52
C ILE A 366 10.90 10.05 -7.23
N ALA A 367 10.19 11.04 -6.69
CA ALA A 367 8.95 11.53 -7.27
C ALA A 367 9.14 12.07 -8.69
N GLN A 368 10.25 12.73 -8.99
CA GLN A 368 10.58 13.23 -10.33
C GLN A 368 10.84 12.10 -11.34
N LYS A 369 11.52 11.02 -10.91
CA LYS A 369 11.89 9.88 -11.77
C LYS A 369 10.73 8.92 -12.06
N THR A 370 9.61 9.03 -11.34
CA THR A 370 8.49 8.09 -11.38
C THR A 370 7.26 8.59 -12.14
N VAL A 371 7.19 9.86 -12.49
CA VAL A 371 6.09 10.39 -13.33
C VAL A 371 6.18 9.79 -14.74
N VAL A 372 5.09 9.14 -15.17
CA VAL A 372 5.00 8.48 -16.48
C VAL A 372 4.26 9.38 -17.47
N LEU A 373 4.88 9.71 -18.59
CA LEU A 373 4.21 10.35 -19.72
C LEU A 373 3.53 9.29 -20.60
N LEU A 374 2.20 9.25 -20.61
CA LEU A 374 1.43 8.27 -21.37
C LEU A 374 1.10 8.74 -22.78
N LYS A 375 0.92 10.05 -22.98
CA LYS A 375 0.57 10.64 -24.28
C LYS A 375 1.07 12.07 -24.38
N ASN A 376 1.57 12.47 -25.56
CA ASN A 376 2.03 13.83 -25.82
C ASN A 376 1.88 14.18 -27.30
N GLU A 377 0.64 14.42 -27.75
CA GLU A 377 0.35 14.80 -29.13
C GLU A 377 0.84 16.23 -29.43
N ASN A 378 1.44 16.37 -30.61
CA ASN A 378 1.95 17.65 -31.12
C ASN A 378 2.96 18.33 -30.17
N ASN A 379 3.66 17.59 -29.33
CA ASN A 379 4.59 18.11 -28.32
C ASN A 379 3.91 19.18 -27.41
N MET A 380 2.68 18.89 -26.96
CA MET A 380 1.95 19.80 -26.07
C MET A 380 2.70 20.01 -24.76
N LEU A 381 3.38 18.99 -24.26
CA LEU A 381 4.31 19.06 -23.14
C LEU A 381 5.77 19.07 -23.66
N PRO A 382 6.68 19.79 -22.99
CA PRO A 382 6.47 20.62 -21.80
C PRO A 382 5.68 21.90 -22.12
N LEU A 383 4.92 22.40 -21.12
CA LEU A 383 4.11 23.59 -21.22
C LEU A 383 4.97 24.85 -21.33
N SER A 384 4.53 25.79 -22.18
CA SER A 384 5.19 27.09 -22.29
C SER A 384 4.93 27.95 -21.05
N ARG A 385 5.97 28.53 -20.48
CA ARG A 385 5.85 29.52 -19.39
C ARG A 385 5.24 30.86 -19.83
N SER A 386 4.98 31.05 -21.14
CA SER A 386 4.32 32.22 -21.69
C SER A 386 2.79 32.16 -21.68
N ILE A 387 2.20 31.07 -21.26
CA ILE A 387 0.75 30.92 -21.07
C ILE A 387 0.30 31.96 -20.04
N ARG A 388 -0.76 32.70 -20.34
CA ARG A 388 -1.19 33.83 -19.50
C ARG A 388 -2.22 33.47 -18.46
N LYS A 389 -3.09 32.50 -18.77
CA LYS A 389 -4.13 32.04 -17.82
C LYS A 389 -4.26 30.51 -17.86
N ILE A 390 -4.13 29.89 -16.70
CA ILE A 390 -4.17 28.45 -16.53
C ILE A 390 -5.30 28.11 -15.54
N ALA A 391 -6.23 27.24 -15.95
CA ALA A 391 -7.19 26.62 -15.06
C ALA A 391 -6.61 25.29 -14.54
N VAL A 392 -6.43 25.17 -13.23
CA VAL A 392 -6.04 23.94 -12.55
C VAL A 392 -7.30 23.37 -11.93
N LEU A 393 -7.78 22.25 -12.44
CA LEU A 393 -9.11 21.72 -12.17
C LEU A 393 -9.05 20.28 -11.66
N GLY A 394 -10.10 19.86 -10.97
CA GLY A 394 -10.26 18.46 -10.53
C GLY A 394 -9.98 18.22 -9.06
N PRO A 395 -10.47 17.09 -8.52
CA PRO A 395 -10.39 16.77 -7.09
C PRO A 395 -8.95 16.56 -6.59
N ASN A 396 -8.05 16.01 -7.41
CA ASN A 396 -6.66 15.78 -7.05
C ASN A 396 -5.75 17.01 -7.26
N ALA A 397 -6.28 18.12 -7.80
CA ALA A 397 -5.48 19.32 -8.10
C ALA A 397 -4.94 20.01 -6.83
N ASN A 398 -5.73 20.03 -5.75
CA ASN A 398 -5.37 20.67 -4.48
C ASN A 398 -5.50 19.69 -3.29
N LEU A 399 -5.17 18.42 -3.53
CA LEU A 399 -5.09 17.35 -2.56
C LEU A 399 -3.69 16.72 -2.66
N PRO A 400 -2.93 16.57 -1.57
CA PRO A 400 -1.72 15.76 -1.59
C PRO A 400 -2.14 14.28 -1.70
N VAL A 401 -1.64 13.59 -2.73
CA VAL A 401 -2.01 12.20 -3.02
C VAL A 401 -0.83 11.30 -2.67
N MET A 402 -0.86 10.74 -1.46
CA MET A 402 0.27 10.03 -0.87
C MET A 402 0.10 8.50 -0.89
N GLY A 403 -1.13 7.97 -0.94
CA GLY A 403 -1.44 6.54 -0.87
C GLY A 403 -1.84 6.08 0.53
N ASP A 404 -2.10 4.78 0.66
CA ASP A 404 -2.42 4.13 1.94
C ASP A 404 -1.13 3.84 2.75
N TYR A 405 -1.27 3.38 3.98
CA TYR A 405 -0.17 3.09 4.91
C TYR A 405 0.78 4.28 5.16
N CYS A 406 0.28 5.50 5.03
CA CYS A 406 0.90 6.71 5.59
C CYS A 406 -0.09 7.44 6.50
N MET A 407 0.42 8.14 7.50
CA MET A 407 -0.41 9.02 8.33
C MET A 407 -0.49 10.40 7.69
N GLU A 408 -1.61 11.12 7.95
CA GLU A 408 -1.66 12.54 7.62
C GLU A 408 -0.51 13.27 8.32
N PRO A 409 0.40 13.92 7.57
CA PRO A 409 1.62 14.48 8.16
C PRO A 409 1.34 15.71 9.03
N ASP A 410 2.17 15.90 10.05
CA ASP A 410 2.18 17.13 10.86
C ASP A 410 2.89 18.30 10.16
N TYR A 411 3.42 18.09 8.97
CA TYR A 411 4.03 19.06 8.08
C TYR A 411 3.23 19.19 6.78
N HIS A 412 3.60 20.16 5.94
CA HIS A 412 2.89 20.44 4.69
C HIS A 412 3.39 19.54 3.54
N ALA A 413 2.51 18.71 2.98
CA ALA A 413 2.75 17.98 1.74
C ALA A 413 2.28 18.83 0.54
N VAL A 414 3.08 18.86 -0.54
CA VAL A 414 2.88 19.79 -1.66
C VAL A 414 1.83 19.27 -2.65
N THR A 415 0.75 20.03 -2.85
CA THR A 415 -0.29 19.72 -3.84
C THR A 415 0.16 20.09 -5.26
N LEU A 416 -0.49 19.55 -6.30
CA LEU A 416 -0.19 19.89 -7.69
C LEU A 416 -0.39 21.40 -7.94
N LEU A 417 -1.45 22.00 -7.42
CA LEU A 417 -1.72 23.44 -7.55
C LEU A 417 -0.58 24.29 -6.95
N GLU A 418 -0.07 23.91 -5.80
CA GLU A 418 1.05 24.57 -5.14
C GLU A 418 2.35 24.38 -5.90
N GLY A 419 2.64 23.16 -6.35
CA GLY A 419 3.80 22.89 -7.20
C GLY A 419 3.79 23.70 -8.50
N ILE A 420 2.64 23.85 -9.16
CA ILE A 420 2.49 24.70 -10.35
C ILE A 420 2.80 26.17 -10.01
N ARG A 421 2.28 26.67 -8.89
CA ARG A 421 2.57 28.04 -8.43
C ARG A 421 4.06 28.24 -8.14
N GLU A 422 4.69 27.29 -7.46
CA GLU A 422 6.11 27.32 -7.13
C GLU A 422 6.99 27.37 -8.39
N VAL A 423 6.77 26.45 -9.35
CA VAL A 423 7.50 26.37 -10.63
C VAL A 423 7.34 27.65 -11.46
N LEU A 424 6.18 28.29 -11.40
CA LEU A 424 5.89 29.54 -12.14
C LEU A 424 6.21 30.80 -11.32
N GLY A 425 6.66 30.70 -10.08
CA GLY A 425 7.00 31.81 -9.22
C GLY A 425 5.79 32.67 -8.77
N VAL A 426 4.59 32.05 -8.70
CA VAL A 426 3.34 32.74 -8.31
C VAL A 426 3.17 32.65 -6.79
N PRO A 427 3.03 33.79 -6.05
CA PRO A 427 2.87 33.74 -4.60
C PRO A 427 1.61 32.97 -4.14
N ALA A 428 1.72 32.26 -3.03
CA ALA A 428 0.63 31.45 -2.47
C ALA A 428 -0.58 32.27 -1.98
N GLU A 429 -0.40 33.54 -1.60
CA GLU A 429 -1.42 34.36 -0.95
C GLU A 429 -2.51 34.90 -1.89
N ASN A 430 -2.43 34.66 -3.19
CA ASN A 430 -3.38 35.18 -4.17
C ASN A 430 -4.22 34.07 -4.81
N VAL A 431 -5.39 33.82 -4.27
CA VAL A 431 -6.38 32.86 -4.82
C VAL A 431 -6.89 33.30 -6.20
N GLU A 432 -6.82 34.61 -6.52
CA GLU A 432 -7.14 35.19 -7.83
C GLU A 432 -6.15 36.35 -8.11
N THR A 433 -4.97 36.04 -8.61
CA THR A 433 -4.04 37.07 -9.07
C THR A 433 -4.36 37.42 -10.51
N ALA A 434 -4.75 38.67 -10.74
CA ALA A 434 -4.72 39.25 -12.08
C ALA A 434 -3.32 39.06 -12.68
N ALA A 435 -3.24 38.54 -13.91
CA ALA A 435 -1.98 38.41 -14.64
C ALA A 435 -1.20 39.73 -14.63
N ASN A 436 0.03 39.72 -14.13
CA ASN A 436 0.95 40.81 -14.31
C ASN A 436 2.01 40.41 -15.35
N ALA A 437 2.88 41.35 -15.76
CA ALA A 437 3.86 41.09 -16.82
C ALA A 437 4.88 39.95 -16.52
N SER A 438 4.91 39.41 -15.31
CA SER A 438 5.88 38.43 -14.85
C SER A 438 5.29 37.02 -14.52
N HIS A 439 3.97 36.91 -14.31
CA HIS A 439 3.36 35.64 -13.88
C HIS A 439 2.00 35.38 -14.55
N PRO A 440 1.65 34.13 -14.88
CA PRO A 440 0.31 33.77 -15.35
C PRO A 440 -0.74 33.94 -14.25
N GLU A 441 -1.99 34.12 -14.65
CA GLU A 441 -3.15 33.95 -13.78
C GLU A 441 -3.42 32.46 -13.60
N ILE A 442 -3.45 31.98 -12.35
CA ILE A 442 -3.79 30.57 -12.02
C ILE A 442 -5.12 30.59 -11.29
N VAL A 443 -6.13 29.96 -11.90
CA VAL A 443 -7.46 29.78 -11.30
C VAL A 443 -7.67 28.31 -10.95
N TYR A 444 -8.40 28.05 -9.86
CA TYR A 444 -8.65 26.71 -9.36
C TYR A 444 -10.12 26.47 -9.11
N ASP A 445 -10.56 25.26 -9.43
CA ASP A 445 -11.84 24.70 -9.02
C ASP A 445 -11.75 23.18 -8.92
N LYS A 446 -12.35 22.61 -7.89
CA LYS A 446 -12.42 21.17 -7.71
C LYS A 446 -13.27 20.48 -8.79
N GLY A 447 -14.32 21.13 -9.27
CA GLY A 447 -15.24 20.63 -10.30
C GLY A 447 -16.11 19.47 -9.86
N CYS A 448 -15.53 18.39 -9.39
CA CYS A 448 -16.26 17.21 -8.89
C CYS A 448 -15.56 16.58 -7.69
N ASN A 449 -16.26 15.67 -7.00
CA ASN A 449 -15.67 14.83 -5.96
C ASN A 449 -15.07 13.56 -6.56
N ILE A 450 -14.15 12.89 -5.81
CA ILE A 450 -13.59 11.60 -6.21
C ILE A 450 -14.65 10.52 -6.20
N LEU A 451 -15.41 10.39 -5.10
CA LEU A 451 -16.56 9.50 -4.96
C LEU A 451 -17.79 10.31 -4.56
N GLY A 452 -18.72 10.58 -5.45
CA GLY A 452 -20.04 11.16 -5.09
C GLY A 452 -19.96 12.35 -4.12
N ALA A 453 -20.66 12.29 -2.99
CA ALA A 453 -20.66 13.33 -1.97
C ALA A 453 -19.45 13.23 -1.04
N GLU A 454 -18.70 14.32 -0.88
CA GLU A 454 -17.64 14.44 0.12
C GLU A 454 -18.26 14.84 1.46
N ILE A 455 -18.39 13.87 2.37
CA ILE A 455 -19.00 14.09 3.67
C ILE A 455 -17.93 14.50 4.68
N LYS A 456 -18.04 15.74 5.20
CA LYS A 456 -17.26 16.17 6.36
C LYS A 456 -17.95 15.69 7.63
N PRO A 457 -17.28 14.91 8.49
CA PRO A 457 -17.90 14.47 9.73
C PRO A 457 -18.37 15.66 10.56
N LEU A 458 -19.59 15.58 11.09
CA LEU A 458 -20.11 16.60 11.97
C LEU A 458 -19.37 16.59 13.30
N GLU A 459 -18.97 17.76 13.77
CA GLU A 459 -18.15 17.93 14.96
C GLU A 459 -18.92 17.61 16.25
N ARG A 460 -18.26 16.94 17.22
CA ARG A 460 -18.90 16.49 18.47
C ARG A 460 -19.70 17.56 19.22
N TRP A 461 -19.22 18.81 19.20
CA TRP A 461 -19.89 19.93 19.90
C TRP A 461 -21.17 20.47 19.22
N TRP A 462 -21.54 19.93 18.05
CA TRP A 462 -22.85 20.17 17.45
C TRP A 462 -23.95 19.30 18.10
N PHE A 463 -23.57 18.31 18.92
CA PHE A 463 -24.46 17.30 19.45
C PHE A 463 -24.46 17.29 20.98
N ASN A 464 -25.63 17.22 21.57
CA ASN A 464 -25.83 16.85 22.96
C ASN A 464 -26.40 15.43 23.02
N ALA A 465 -25.76 14.56 23.76
CA ALA A 465 -26.18 13.16 23.88
C ALA A 465 -27.58 13.05 24.52
N LYS A 466 -28.34 12.06 24.12
CA LYS A 466 -29.61 11.74 24.83
C LYS A 466 -29.26 11.12 26.19
N PRO A 467 -29.79 11.66 27.32
CA PRO A 467 -29.40 11.17 28.65
C PRO A 467 -29.66 9.69 28.85
N ARG A 468 -28.68 8.99 29.42
CA ARG A 468 -28.73 7.59 29.88
C ARG A 468 -28.07 7.49 31.27
N PRO A 469 -28.76 7.86 32.34
CA PRO A 469 -28.18 7.88 33.70
C PRO A 469 -27.58 6.55 34.15
N ALA A 470 -28.14 5.43 33.66
CA ALA A 470 -27.63 4.09 34.01
C ALA A 470 -26.18 3.84 33.58
N VAL A 471 -25.67 4.57 32.59
CA VAL A 471 -24.29 4.50 32.07
C VAL A 471 -23.55 5.84 32.21
N GLY A 472 -24.12 6.79 32.99
CA GLY A 472 -23.47 8.06 33.31
C GLY A 472 -23.59 9.15 32.23
N ILE A 473 -24.34 8.93 31.13
CA ILE A 473 -24.51 9.92 30.05
C ILE A 473 -25.57 10.96 30.48
N THR A 474 -25.22 12.25 30.35
CA THR A 474 -26.04 13.39 30.72
C THR A 474 -26.37 14.26 29.49
N GLU A 475 -27.29 15.22 29.60
CA GLU A 475 -27.64 16.14 28.51
C GLU A 475 -26.56 17.18 28.18
N ILE A 476 -25.52 17.30 29.02
CA ILE A 476 -24.39 18.21 28.77
C ILE A 476 -23.19 17.52 28.11
N ASP A 477 -23.25 16.20 27.93
CA ASP A 477 -22.21 15.45 27.26
C ASP A 477 -22.31 15.66 25.75
N TYR A 478 -21.22 16.13 25.13
CA TYR A 478 -21.13 16.32 23.68
C TYR A 478 -20.91 15.00 22.97
N GLY A 479 -21.73 14.72 21.94
CA GLY A 479 -21.69 13.50 21.12
C GLY A 479 -23.04 12.80 21.09
N PHE A 480 -23.02 11.49 20.92
CA PHE A 480 -24.18 10.63 20.74
C PHE A 480 -24.29 9.62 21.86
N THR A 481 -25.51 9.35 22.30
CA THR A 481 -25.81 8.11 23.01
C THR A 481 -25.84 6.98 21.98
N ALA A 482 -24.92 6.04 22.07
CA ALA A 482 -24.76 4.89 21.19
C ALA A 482 -25.26 3.61 21.89
N GLU A 483 -26.19 2.92 21.26
CA GLU A 483 -26.72 1.62 21.70
C GLU A 483 -26.31 0.56 20.67
N TYR A 484 -25.52 -0.44 21.10
CA TYR A 484 -25.01 -1.53 20.28
C TYR A 484 -25.80 -2.81 20.52
N PHE A 485 -26.16 -3.49 19.45
CA PHE A 485 -26.97 -4.72 19.46
C PHE A 485 -26.24 -5.82 18.67
N ASN A 486 -26.13 -7.02 19.22
CA ASN A 486 -25.65 -8.17 18.45
C ASN A 486 -26.78 -8.70 17.56
N GLY A 487 -26.43 -9.07 16.31
CA GLY A 487 -27.37 -9.58 15.32
C GLY A 487 -27.76 -8.57 14.24
N ALA A 488 -28.75 -8.94 13.42
CA ALA A 488 -29.12 -8.21 12.19
C ALA A 488 -30.15 -7.09 12.38
N ASP A 489 -30.63 -6.88 13.61
CA ASP A 489 -31.66 -5.88 13.92
C ASP A 489 -31.49 -5.31 15.35
N PHE A 490 -32.37 -4.40 15.72
CA PHE A 490 -32.40 -3.73 17.04
C PHE A 490 -33.29 -4.45 18.07
N SER A 491 -33.48 -5.75 17.95
CA SER A 491 -34.29 -6.54 18.89
C SER A 491 -33.55 -6.80 20.21
N GLY A 492 -34.29 -6.81 21.31
CA GLY A 492 -33.74 -7.04 22.65
C GLY A 492 -33.15 -5.79 23.31
N GLU A 493 -32.40 -6.01 24.38
CA GLU A 493 -31.65 -4.95 25.06
C GLU A 493 -30.26 -4.77 24.41
N PRO A 494 -29.74 -3.52 24.35
CA PRO A 494 -28.40 -3.30 23.82
C PRO A 494 -27.35 -4.00 24.68
N VAL A 495 -26.40 -4.68 24.04
CA VAL A 495 -25.27 -5.33 24.72
C VAL A 495 -24.25 -4.32 25.25
N LEU A 496 -24.23 -3.12 24.68
CA LEU A 496 -23.40 -1.99 25.11
C LEU A 496 -24.17 -0.69 24.90
N THR A 497 -24.09 0.19 25.88
CA THR A 497 -24.50 1.61 25.74
C THR A 497 -23.37 2.49 26.22
N ARG A 498 -22.91 3.42 25.35
CA ARG A 498 -21.81 4.35 25.66
C ARG A 498 -22.02 5.71 25.00
N LEU A 499 -21.17 6.67 25.37
CA LEU A 499 -21.06 7.96 24.67
C LEU A 499 -20.08 7.82 23.50
N ASP A 500 -20.56 8.01 22.27
CA ASP A 500 -19.70 8.16 21.11
C ASP A 500 -19.56 9.65 20.76
N PRO A 501 -18.33 10.19 20.70
CA PRO A 501 -18.15 11.63 20.52
C PRO A 501 -18.56 12.11 19.12
N GLN A 502 -18.46 11.24 18.11
CA GLN A 502 -18.70 11.53 16.71
C GLN A 502 -19.05 10.23 15.98
N ILE A 503 -19.81 10.28 14.89
CA ILE A 503 -20.00 9.12 14.02
C ILE A 503 -19.05 9.25 12.84
N ASN A 504 -17.86 8.75 13.04
CA ASN A 504 -16.78 8.59 12.06
C ASN A 504 -15.95 7.39 12.49
N PHE A 505 -16.41 6.19 12.15
CA PHE A 505 -15.83 4.93 12.61
C PHE A 505 -15.33 4.10 11.44
N ASN A 506 -14.23 3.39 11.70
CA ASN A 506 -13.69 2.37 10.84
C ASN A 506 -13.32 1.15 11.72
N TRP A 507 -14.12 0.10 11.67
CA TRP A 507 -13.96 -1.11 12.49
C TRP A 507 -13.42 -2.30 11.69
N ILE A 508 -12.64 -2.04 10.65
CA ILE A 508 -12.10 -3.08 9.76
C ILE A 508 -11.32 -4.14 10.53
N TYR A 509 -10.58 -3.74 11.56
CA TYR A 509 -9.65 -4.61 12.27
C TYR A 509 -10.11 -5.05 13.67
N HIS A 510 -11.22 -4.54 14.18
CA HIS A 510 -11.68 -4.86 15.53
C HIS A 510 -13.19 -4.59 15.69
N ALA A 511 -13.81 -5.30 16.61
CA ALA A 511 -15.18 -4.95 17.02
C ALA A 511 -15.23 -3.58 17.70
N PRO A 512 -16.38 -2.89 17.73
CA PRO A 512 -16.56 -1.66 18.49
C PRO A 512 -16.25 -1.77 19.98
N ASP A 513 -16.38 -2.97 20.55
CA ASP A 513 -16.13 -3.33 21.95
C ASP A 513 -16.16 -4.86 22.08
N ASP A 514 -15.52 -5.43 23.09
CA ASP A 514 -15.47 -6.87 23.38
C ASP A 514 -16.85 -7.54 23.55
N LYS A 515 -17.89 -6.77 23.88
CA LYS A 515 -19.27 -7.24 24.02
C LYS A 515 -20.03 -7.31 22.71
N VAL A 516 -19.46 -6.74 21.63
CA VAL A 516 -20.11 -6.61 20.33
C VAL A 516 -19.59 -7.67 19.38
N ASP A 517 -20.50 -8.45 18.77
CA ASP A 517 -20.11 -9.45 17.75
C ASP A 517 -19.58 -8.75 16.50
N SER A 518 -18.27 -8.89 16.23
CA SER A 518 -17.60 -8.24 15.09
C SER A 518 -18.19 -8.63 13.72
N ARG A 519 -18.89 -9.76 13.63
CA ARG A 519 -19.43 -10.30 12.37
C ARG A 519 -20.80 -9.76 12.02
N GLN A 520 -21.62 -9.46 13.04
CA GLN A 520 -22.99 -8.99 12.81
C GLN A 520 -23.51 -8.20 14.02
N PHE A 521 -23.58 -6.89 13.85
CA PHE A 521 -24.08 -5.99 14.88
C PHE A 521 -24.85 -4.80 14.27
N CYS A 522 -25.68 -4.18 15.10
CA CYS A 522 -26.33 -2.92 14.77
C CYS A 522 -25.97 -1.84 15.79
N VAL A 523 -25.94 -0.60 15.35
CA VAL A 523 -25.74 0.55 16.24
C VAL A 523 -26.85 1.57 16.02
N ARG A 524 -27.41 2.09 17.10
CA ARG A 524 -28.33 3.23 17.10
C ARG A 524 -27.69 4.38 17.86
N TRP A 525 -27.43 5.48 17.16
CA TRP A 525 -26.96 6.72 17.75
C TRP A 525 -28.12 7.71 17.88
N THR A 526 -28.22 8.39 19.00
CA THR A 526 -29.23 9.41 19.26
C THR A 526 -28.61 10.64 19.91
N ALA A 527 -28.95 11.82 19.41
CA ALA A 527 -28.48 13.09 19.95
C ALA A 527 -29.47 14.23 19.61
N THR A 528 -29.30 15.37 20.27
CA THR A 528 -29.87 16.64 19.84
C THR A 528 -28.81 17.45 19.13
N MET A 529 -28.95 17.69 17.82
CA MET A 529 -28.04 18.50 17.01
C MET A 529 -28.41 19.99 17.11
N CYS A 530 -27.38 20.84 17.22
CA CYS A 530 -27.53 22.29 17.15
C CYS A 530 -26.34 22.88 16.36
N SER A 531 -26.61 23.42 15.18
CA SER A 531 -25.58 24.06 14.38
C SER A 531 -25.11 25.38 15.00
N PRO A 532 -23.76 25.64 15.03
CA PRO A 532 -23.23 26.90 15.55
C PRO A 532 -23.50 28.10 14.60
N LYS A 533 -23.80 27.85 13.32
CA LYS A 533 -24.06 28.88 12.30
C LYS A 533 -25.18 28.43 11.36
N SER A 534 -25.85 29.41 10.72
CA SER A 534 -26.84 29.13 9.67
C SER A 534 -26.18 29.08 8.31
N PHE A 535 -26.49 28.04 7.52
CA PHE A 535 -26.04 27.92 6.13
C PHE A 535 -26.88 26.87 5.38
N GLU A 536 -26.94 27.01 4.07
CA GLU A 536 -27.44 25.97 3.17
C GLU A 536 -26.35 24.95 2.90
N GLY A 537 -26.70 23.66 2.92
CA GLY A 537 -25.78 22.55 2.64
C GLY A 537 -26.55 21.27 2.39
N ARG A 538 -25.83 20.14 2.52
CA ARG A 538 -26.46 18.82 2.56
C ARG A 538 -26.03 18.11 3.83
N ILE A 539 -26.90 17.25 4.37
CA ILE A 539 -26.61 16.36 5.48
C ILE A 539 -26.70 14.93 5.00
N GLY A 540 -25.83 14.03 5.50
CA GLY A 540 -25.86 12.68 4.99
C GLY A 540 -25.01 11.67 5.71
N LEU A 541 -25.03 10.45 5.15
CA LEU A 541 -24.36 9.26 5.63
C LEU A 541 -23.47 8.66 4.55
N SER A 542 -22.33 8.15 4.94
CA SER A 542 -21.45 7.32 4.09
C SER A 542 -21.13 6.02 4.79
N SER A 543 -21.43 4.89 4.13
CA SER A 543 -21.08 3.55 4.58
C SER A 543 -21.26 2.54 3.44
N PRO A 544 -20.38 1.54 3.28
CA PRO A 544 -20.68 0.38 2.44
C PRO A 544 -21.77 -0.52 3.02
N ASP A 545 -22.06 -0.40 4.33
CA ASP A 545 -23.03 -1.16 5.09
C ASP A 545 -24.39 -0.45 5.21
N SER A 546 -25.43 -1.11 5.73
CA SER A 546 -26.78 -0.56 5.85
C SER A 546 -26.86 0.60 6.82
N MET A 547 -27.52 1.70 6.43
CA MET A 547 -27.63 2.92 7.23
C MET A 547 -28.96 3.64 7.04
N ARG A 548 -29.42 4.37 8.07
CA ARG A 548 -30.59 5.25 8.05
C ARG A 548 -30.33 6.51 8.85
N LEU A 549 -30.89 7.63 8.36
CA LEU A 549 -30.91 8.91 9.06
C LEU A 549 -32.35 9.36 9.31
N TYR A 550 -32.62 9.69 10.56
CA TYR A 550 -33.88 10.33 10.96
C TYR A 550 -33.56 11.70 11.58
N ILE A 551 -34.32 12.70 11.17
CA ILE A 551 -34.28 14.05 11.76
C ILE A 551 -35.70 14.45 12.18
N ASP A 552 -35.87 14.87 13.43
CA ASP A 552 -37.17 15.20 14.05
C ASP A 552 -38.22 14.08 13.87
N GLY A 553 -37.75 12.81 13.85
CA GLY A 553 -38.58 11.61 13.70
C GLY A 553 -38.90 11.21 12.26
N GLU A 554 -38.59 12.04 11.27
CA GLU A 554 -38.77 11.72 9.85
C GLU A 554 -37.57 10.95 9.29
N LEU A 555 -37.82 9.91 8.49
CA LEU A 555 -36.81 9.17 7.77
C LEU A 555 -36.31 10.02 6.59
N VAL A 556 -35.07 10.53 6.70
CA VAL A 556 -34.47 11.45 5.73
C VAL A 556 -33.63 10.70 4.71
N ILE A 557 -32.91 9.64 5.16
CA ILE A 557 -32.10 8.74 4.31
C ILE A 557 -32.49 7.31 4.66
N ASP A 558 -32.81 6.50 3.65
CA ASP A 558 -33.02 5.05 3.75
C ASP A 558 -32.01 4.31 2.86
N GLY A 559 -30.84 4.05 3.40
CA GLY A 559 -29.78 3.23 2.81
C GLY A 559 -29.76 1.81 3.38
N TRP A 560 -30.94 1.19 3.61
CA TRP A 560 -31.04 -0.15 4.18
C TRP A 560 -31.20 -1.22 3.11
N GLY A 561 -30.37 -2.24 3.10
CA GLY A 561 -30.45 -3.37 2.18
C GLY A 561 -29.29 -3.49 1.20
N GLU A 562 -29.48 -4.29 0.12
CA GLU A 562 -28.40 -4.68 -0.79
C GLU A 562 -28.15 -3.68 -1.93
N ASP A 563 -29.21 -3.05 -2.46
CA ASP A 563 -29.14 -2.10 -3.58
C ASP A 563 -29.13 -0.65 -3.07
N LYS A 564 -27.99 -0.17 -2.60
CA LYS A 564 -27.88 1.19 -2.05
C LYS A 564 -26.61 1.88 -2.52
N GLU A 565 -26.64 3.20 -2.55
CA GLU A 565 -25.44 4.02 -2.72
C GLU A 565 -24.66 4.09 -1.40
N ALA A 566 -23.34 3.93 -1.47
CA ALA A 566 -22.46 3.98 -0.30
C ALA A 566 -22.45 5.36 0.38
N SER A 567 -22.75 6.43 -0.34
CA SER A 567 -22.87 7.78 0.19
C SER A 567 -24.17 8.42 -0.25
N GLN A 568 -24.97 8.88 0.71
CA GLN A 568 -26.26 9.53 0.46
C GLN A 568 -26.33 10.88 1.16
N MET A 569 -26.56 11.95 0.40
CA MET A 569 -26.64 13.33 0.86
C MET A 569 -27.96 13.95 0.43
N VAL A 570 -28.63 14.65 1.35
CA VAL A 570 -29.87 15.37 1.08
C VAL A 570 -29.70 16.85 1.38
N PRO A 571 -30.35 17.75 0.61
CA PRO A 571 -30.35 19.18 0.92
C PRO A 571 -30.84 19.45 2.34
N PHE A 572 -30.14 20.30 3.07
CA PHE A 572 -30.46 20.63 4.45
C PHE A 572 -30.09 22.08 4.78
N PHE A 573 -30.98 22.81 5.40
CA PHE A 573 -30.70 24.14 5.94
C PHE A 573 -30.32 24.03 7.42
N PHE A 574 -29.04 24.23 7.71
CA PHE A 574 -28.55 24.29 9.08
C PHE A 574 -28.90 25.65 9.68
N GLU A 575 -29.83 25.68 10.62
CA GLU A 575 -30.29 26.92 11.30
C GLU A 575 -29.58 27.06 12.66
N SER A 576 -28.87 28.16 12.86
CA SER A 576 -28.12 28.40 14.10
C SER A 576 -29.08 28.48 15.29
N GLY A 577 -28.79 27.73 16.35
CA GLY A 577 -29.58 27.69 17.57
C GLY A 577 -30.84 26.80 17.50
N ARG A 578 -31.25 26.35 16.33
CA ARG A 578 -32.35 25.36 16.23
C ARG A 578 -31.83 23.99 16.67
N LYS A 579 -32.68 23.32 17.46
CA LYS A 579 -32.41 21.96 17.94
C LYS A 579 -33.15 20.96 17.08
N TYR A 580 -32.43 20.00 16.55
CA TYR A 580 -32.93 18.88 15.73
C TYR A 580 -32.77 17.59 16.52
N ASP A 581 -33.80 16.75 16.55
CA ASP A 581 -33.69 15.39 17.09
C ASP A 581 -33.10 14.46 16.06
N VAL A 582 -31.89 13.96 16.26
CA VAL A 582 -31.12 13.12 15.32
C VAL A 582 -31.04 11.68 15.79
N ARG A 583 -31.42 10.75 14.91
CA ARG A 583 -31.17 9.31 15.09
C ARG A 583 -30.47 8.75 13.83
N VAL A 584 -29.34 8.10 14.03
CA VAL A 584 -28.65 7.32 12.99
C VAL A 584 -28.74 5.85 13.35
N GLU A 585 -29.09 5.02 12.40
CA GLU A 585 -29.10 3.56 12.52
C GLU A 585 -28.15 2.97 11.52
N PHE A 586 -27.34 2.02 11.97
CA PHE A 586 -26.33 1.31 11.20
C PHE A 586 -26.44 -0.18 11.46
N ARG A 587 -26.20 -1.00 10.41
CA ARG A 587 -26.05 -2.44 10.51
C ARG A 587 -24.80 -2.86 9.76
N ASN A 588 -23.94 -3.57 10.44
CA ASN A 588 -22.79 -4.25 9.81
C ASN A 588 -23.30 -5.40 8.94
N ASP A 589 -23.15 -5.25 7.62
CA ASP A 589 -23.43 -6.27 6.60
C ASP A 589 -22.14 -7.02 6.17
N ALA A 590 -21.06 -6.87 6.93
CA ALA A 590 -19.72 -7.44 6.68
C ALA A 590 -19.06 -6.96 5.36
N ARG A 591 -19.30 -5.69 4.96
CA ARG A 591 -18.81 -5.12 3.69
C ARG A 591 -17.71 -4.07 3.85
N GLY A 592 -17.24 -3.80 5.08
CA GLY A 592 -16.16 -2.83 5.28
C GLY A 592 -16.27 -1.93 6.51
N VAL A 593 -17.33 -2.04 7.29
CA VAL A 593 -17.51 -1.50 8.66
C VAL A 593 -17.06 -0.05 8.87
N ARG A 594 -17.16 0.79 7.83
CA ARG A 594 -16.94 2.23 7.94
C ARG A 594 -18.29 2.96 7.97
N VAL A 595 -18.47 3.91 8.86
CA VAL A 595 -19.66 4.76 8.89
C VAL A 595 -19.29 6.19 9.22
N ILE A 596 -19.79 7.14 8.40
CA ILE A 596 -19.63 8.58 8.60
C ILE A 596 -21.00 9.22 8.59
N PHE A 597 -21.29 10.05 9.59
CA PHE A 597 -22.40 11.00 9.58
C PHE A 597 -21.84 12.41 9.48
N GLY A 598 -22.23 13.13 8.43
CA GLY A 598 -21.57 14.39 8.12
C GLY A 598 -22.43 15.35 7.29
N TYR A 599 -21.79 16.40 6.80
CA TYR A 599 -22.37 17.42 5.95
C TYR A 599 -21.41 17.86 4.84
N ASP A 600 -21.96 18.53 3.83
CA ASP A 600 -21.19 19.33 2.88
C ASP A 600 -21.93 20.65 2.59
N HIS A 601 -21.29 21.55 1.84
CA HIS A 601 -21.87 22.85 1.45
C HIS A 601 -22.70 22.81 0.16
N GLY A 602 -23.16 21.63 -0.27
CA GLY A 602 -23.86 21.39 -1.53
C GLY A 602 -22.92 20.92 -2.65
N GLU A 603 -23.52 20.51 -3.79
CA GLU A 603 -22.71 20.21 -4.97
C GLU A 603 -22.02 21.50 -5.42
N GLU A 604 -20.68 21.48 -5.42
CA GLU A 604 -19.95 22.45 -6.20
C GLU A 604 -20.34 22.20 -7.64
N THR A 605 -21.01 23.16 -8.24
CA THR A 605 -21.52 22.94 -9.58
C THR A 605 -20.32 22.94 -10.53
N ILE A 606 -20.20 21.86 -11.33
CA ILE A 606 -19.29 21.71 -12.46
C ILE A 606 -19.24 22.99 -13.34
N ASP A 607 -20.29 23.82 -13.28
CA ASP A 607 -20.46 25.08 -14.02
C ASP A 607 -19.36 26.10 -13.77
N ARG A 608 -18.85 26.23 -12.54
CA ARG A 608 -17.76 27.15 -12.24
C ARG A 608 -16.45 26.66 -12.89
N ALA A 609 -16.14 25.37 -12.77
CA ALA A 609 -14.97 24.77 -13.40
C ALA A 609 -15.01 24.90 -14.95
N ILE A 610 -16.18 24.61 -15.56
CA ILE A 610 -16.40 24.78 -17.00
C ILE A 610 -16.21 26.24 -17.44
N ARG A 611 -16.73 27.21 -16.67
CA ARG A 611 -16.52 28.63 -16.96
C ARG A 611 -15.05 29.01 -16.87
N LEU A 612 -14.35 28.60 -15.80
CA LEU A 612 -12.91 28.85 -15.63
C LEU A 612 -12.09 28.23 -16.77
N ALA A 613 -12.42 27.00 -17.20
CA ALA A 613 -11.78 26.37 -18.36
C ALA A 613 -11.98 27.23 -19.63
N LYS A 614 -13.20 27.67 -19.94
CA LYS A 614 -13.50 28.52 -21.12
C LYS A 614 -12.77 29.86 -21.15
N GLU A 615 -12.50 30.42 -19.97
CA GLU A 615 -11.83 31.70 -19.79
C GLU A 615 -10.30 31.57 -19.75
N SER A 616 -9.74 30.38 -19.85
CA SER A 616 -8.31 30.09 -19.72
C SER A 616 -7.69 29.66 -21.05
N ASP A 617 -6.39 29.90 -21.19
CA ASP A 617 -5.60 29.50 -22.37
C ASP A 617 -5.30 27.98 -22.32
N LEU A 618 -5.34 27.35 -21.12
CA LEU A 618 -5.05 25.96 -20.86
C LEU A 618 -5.81 25.48 -19.63
N ALA A 619 -6.28 24.24 -19.66
CA ALA A 619 -6.80 23.52 -18.49
C ALA A 619 -5.87 22.35 -18.12
N ILE A 620 -5.36 22.32 -16.89
CA ILE A 620 -4.70 21.16 -16.28
C ILE A 620 -5.74 20.49 -15.39
N VAL A 621 -6.14 19.26 -15.73
CA VAL A 621 -7.19 18.52 -15.03
C VAL A 621 -6.55 17.38 -14.27
N ALA A 622 -6.64 17.39 -12.92
CA ALA A 622 -6.07 16.37 -12.04
C ALA A 622 -7.18 15.46 -11.49
N LEU A 623 -7.15 14.19 -11.87
CA LEU A 623 -8.16 13.18 -11.56
C LEU A 623 -7.49 11.90 -11.03
N GLY A 624 -8.25 11.07 -10.33
CA GLY A 624 -7.74 9.78 -9.89
C GLY A 624 -8.42 9.21 -8.66
N ASP A 625 -7.64 8.50 -7.89
CA ASP A 625 -8.02 7.86 -6.63
C ASP A 625 -7.70 8.75 -5.41
N SER A 626 -8.18 8.29 -4.27
CA SER A 626 -7.79 8.74 -2.92
C SER A 626 -7.71 7.51 -2.00
N THR A 627 -7.37 7.72 -0.74
CA THR A 627 -7.46 6.70 0.32
C THR A 627 -8.89 6.18 0.57
N GLU A 628 -9.91 6.69 -0.14
CA GLU A 628 -11.29 6.20 -0.10
C GLU A 628 -11.63 5.29 -1.29
N THR A 629 -10.74 5.16 -2.27
CA THR A 629 -10.96 4.38 -3.50
C THR A 629 -9.82 3.42 -3.83
N SER A 630 -8.71 3.52 -3.13
CA SER A 630 -7.53 2.66 -3.22
C SER A 630 -6.97 2.41 -1.82
N GLY A 631 -6.31 1.29 -1.61
CA GLY A 631 -5.81 0.82 -0.32
C GLY A 631 -6.49 -0.47 0.13
N GLU A 632 -6.17 -0.92 1.33
CA GLU A 632 -6.71 -2.15 1.88
C GLU A 632 -8.24 -2.09 2.04
N ASN A 633 -8.94 -3.12 1.57
CA ASN A 633 -10.41 -3.23 1.50
C ASN A 633 -11.14 -2.23 0.57
N PHE A 634 -10.39 -1.48 -0.27
CA PHE A 634 -10.98 -0.63 -1.31
C PHE A 634 -10.93 -1.31 -2.69
N ASP A 635 -11.45 -2.54 -2.75
CA ASP A 635 -11.56 -3.33 -3.97
C ASP A 635 -12.62 -2.75 -4.91
N ARG A 636 -12.40 -2.88 -6.22
CA ARG A 636 -13.25 -2.26 -7.23
C ARG A 636 -13.79 -3.27 -8.24
N THR A 637 -15.04 -3.09 -8.66
CA THR A 637 -15.65 -3.89 -9.73
C THR A 637 -15.27 -3.40 -11.13
N THR A 638 -14.81 -2.14 -11.24
CA THR A 638 -14.44 -1.49 -12.50
C THR A 638 -13.06 -0.83 -12.37
N LEU A 639 -12.44 -0.60 -13.51
CA LEU A 639 -11.16 0.14 -13.61
C LEU A 639 -11.34 1.54 -14.22
N ASN A 640 -12.55 2.08 -14.25
CA ASN A 640 -12.80 3.46 -14.68
C ASN A 640 -12.40 4.44 -13.57
N LEU A 641 -12.19 5.70 -13.91
CA LEU A 641 -12.07 6.76 -12.91
C LEU A 641 -13.30 6.73 -11.98
N PRO A 642 -13.11 6.87 -10.65
CA PRO A 642 -14.23 6.80 -9.69
C PRO A 642 -15.21 7.97 -9.87
N GLY A 643 -16.46 7.75 -9.43
CA GLY A 643 -17.49 8.78 -9.39
C GLY A 643 -17.83 9.38 -10.76
N LYS A 644 -17.95 10.70 -10.82
CA LYS A 644 -18.30 11.47 -12.03
C LYS A 644 -17.08 12.11 -12.72
N GLN A 645 -15.88 11.70 -12.40
CA GLN A 645 -14.64 12.33 -12.89
C GLN A 645 -14.51 12.30 -14.41
N LEU A 646 -14.90 11.20 -15.06
CA LEU A 646 -14.88 11.11 -16.54
C LEU A 646 -15.91 12.06 -17.17
N ASP A 647 -17.11 12.19 -16.59
CA ASP A 647 -18.13 13.12 -17.10
C ASP A 647 -17.68 14.58 -16.95
N PHE A 648 -17.02 14.87 -15.83
CA PHE A 648 -16.38 16.19 -15.62
C PHE A 648 -15.30 16.47 -16.66
N LEU A 649 -14.39 15.51 -16.92
CA LEU A 649 -13.34 15.67 -17.93
C LEU A 649 -13.93 15.91 -19.33
N LYS A 650 -14.97 15.16 -19.71
CA LYS A 650 -15.70 15.37 -20.96
C LYS A 650 -16.28 16.78 -21.08
N ALA A 651 -16.91 17.27 -20.01
CA ALA A 651 -17.47 18.61 -19.99
C ALA A 651 -16.40 19.71 -20.11
N VAL A 652 -15.23 19.52 -19.49
CA VAL A 652 -14.09 20.43 -19.68
C VAL A 652 -13.56 20.35 -21.11
N TYR A 653 -13.38 19.15 -21.67
CA TYR A 653 -12.95 18.93 -23.05
C TYR A 653 -13.88 19.62 -24.08
N GLU A 654 -15.21 19.53 -23.89
CA GLU A 654 -16.23 20.18 -24.75
C GLU A 654 -16.16 21.71 -24.72
N THR A 655 -15.43 22.33 -23.79
CA THR A 655 -15.19 23.79 -23.81
C THR A 655 -14.34 24.23 -24.99
N GLY A 656 -13.55 23.31 -25.58
CA GLY A 656 -12.57 23.59 -26.63
C GLY A 656 -11.24 24.14 -26.12
N THR A 657 -11.09 24.35 -24.82
CA THR A 657 -9.81 24.73 -24.20
C THR A 657 -8.84 23.55 -24.26
N PRO A 658 -7.55 23.75 -24.63
CA PRO A 658 -6.56 22.67 -24.57
C PRO A 658 -6.48 22.04 -23.17
N VAL A 659 -6.48 20.72 -23.09
CA VAL A 659 -6.51 19.97 -21.83
C VAL A 659 -5.24 19.14 -21.66
N VAL A 660 -4.60 19.21 -20.50
CA VAL A 660 -3.61 18.25 -19.99
C VAL A 660 -4.25 17.47 -18.85
N LEU A 661 -4.26 16.14 -18.93
CA LEU A 661 -4.75 15.26 -17.87
C LEU A 661 -3.57 14.78 -17.01
N VAL A 662 -3.70 14.95 -15.71
CA VAL A 662 -2.83 14.36 -14.69
C VAL A 662 -3.64 13.32 -13.93
N MET A 663 -3.22 12.07 -14.01
CA MET A 663 -3.87 10.97 -13.28
C MET A 663 -3.07 10.62 -12.01
N ASN A 664 -3.75 10.59 -10.88
CA ASN A 664 -3.20 10.15 -9.60
C ASN A 664 -3.93 8.87 -9.19
N THR A 665 -3.45 7.71 -9.65
CA THR A 665 -4.13 6.44 -9.41
C THR A 665 -3.19 5.41 -8.79
N GLY A 666 -3.68 4.65 -7.81
CA GLY A 666 -2.97 3.56 -7.14
C GLY A 666 -3.06 2.23 -7.91
N ARG A 667 -3.62 2.24 -9.11
CA ARG A 667 -3.85 1.06 -9.97
C ARG A 667 -3.96 1.43 -11.43
N PRO A 668 -3.81 0.48 -12.38
CA PRO A 668 -4.18 0.68 -13.78
C PRO A 668 -5.64 1.09 -13.95
N VAL A 669 -5.89 2.11 -14.77
CA VAL A 669 -7.22 2.61 -15.13
C VAL A 669 -7.52 2.30 -16.60
N SER A 670 -8.76 1.86 -16.90
CA SER A 670 -9.25 1.68 -18.25
C SER A 670 -9.60 3.03 -18.89
N CYS A 671 -8.57 3.83 -19.21
CA CYS A 671 -8.70 5.22 -19.69
C CYS A 671 -8.78 5.32 -21.23
N THR A 672 -9.64 4.54 -21.84
CA THR A 672 -9.74 4.45 -23.32
C THR A 672 -10.24 5.76 -23.93
N TRP A 673 -11.29 6.39 -23.36
CA TRP A 673 -11.80 7.66 -23.86
C TRP A 673 -10.77 8.78 -23.69
N GLU A 674 -10.10 8.81 -22.54
CA GLU A 674 -9.04 9.81 -22.23
C GLU A 674 -7.90 9.68 -23.25
N GLN A 675 -7.46 8.46 -23.54
CA GLN A 675 -6.41 8.20 -24.51
C GLN A 675 -6.80 8.63 -25.94
N GLU A 676 -8.06 8.48 -26.32
CA GLU A 676 -8.55 8.86 -27.66
C GLU A 676 -8.68 10.40 -27.82
N HIS A 677 -9.08 11.12 -26.78
CA HIS A 677 -9.50 12.53 -26.87
C HIS A 677 -8.52 13.53 -26.26
N ILE A 678 -7.81 13.16 -25.18
CA ILE A 678 -6.92 14.09 -24.50
C ILE A 678 -5.53 14.09 -25.14
N PRO A 679 -4.99 15.26 -25.52
CA PRO A 679 -3.72 15.31 -26.26
C PRO A 679 -2.47 15.06 -25.39
N ALA A 680 -2.53 15.30 -24.09
CA ALA A 680 -1.41 15.06 -23.19
C ALA A 680 -1.89 14.44 -21.87
N ILE A 681 -1.28 13.31 -21.48
CA ILE A 681 -1.67 12.52 -20.30
C ILE A 681 -0.42 12.15 -19.51
N LEU A 682 -0.41 12.49 -18.22
CA LEU A 682 0.58 12.06 -17.23
C LEU A 682 -0.08 11.10 -16.24
N GLN A 683 0.62 10.01 -15.89
CA GLN A 683 0.33 9.18 -14.73
C GLN A 683 1.33 9.57 -13.64
N ALA A 684 0.87 10.28 -12.64
CA ALA A 684 1.69 10.71 -11.51
C ALA A 684 1.69 9.70 -10.34
N GLY A 685 0.68 8.82 -10.28
CA GLY A 685 0.54 7.83 -9.21
C GLY A 685 0.32 8.44 -7.83
N PHE A 686 0.63 7.68 -6.79
CA PHE A 686 0.70 8.16 -5.41
C PHE A 686 2.16 8.53 -5.10
N ASN A 687 2.48 9.78 -5.31
CA ASN A 687 3.86 10.24 -5.48
C ASN A 687 4.46 10.92 -4.23
N GLY A 688 3.92 10.57 -3.03
CA GLY A 688 4.45 11.02 -1.73
C GLY A 688 4.30 12.52 -1.48
N GLU A 689 5.00 13.01 -0.45
CA GLU A 689 4.86 14.38 0.07
C GLU A 689 5.31 15.48 -0.92
N LYS A 690 6.15 15.14 -1.91
CA LYS A 690 6.68 16.06 -2.94
C LYS A 690 6.06 15.83 -4.32
N GLY A 691 5.05 14.96 -4.43
CA GLY A 691 4.46 14.54 -5.71
C GLY A 691 3.89 15.69 -6.54
N GLY A 692 3.25 16.66 -5.90
CA GLY A 692 2.71 17.84 -6.59
C GLY A 692 3.79 18.70 -7.23
N LEU A 693 4.91 18.94 -6.54
CA LEU A 693 6.06 19.70 -7.07
C LEU A 693 6.74 18.93 -8.21
N ALA A 694 7.02 17.64 -8.03
CA ALA A 694 7.63 16.80 -9.05
C ALA A 694 6.81 16.77 -10.35
N THR A 695 5.49 16.60 -10.25
CA THR A 695 4.57 16.62 -11.39
C THR A 695 4.56 17.98 -12.08
N ALA A 696 4.56 19.08 -11.33
CA ALA A 696 4.62 20.43 -11.88
C ALA A 696 5.94 20.68 -12.63
N GLN A 697 7.07 20.23 -12.11
CA GLN A 697 8.38 20.32 -12.77
C GLN A 697 8.41 19.54 -14.09
N VAL A 698 7.76 18.38 -14.15
CA VAL A 698 7.57 17.64 -15.40
C VAL A 698 6.68 18.43 -16.37
N LEU A 699 5.52 18.92 -15.92
CA LEU A 699 4.61 19.70 -16.78
C LEU A 699 5.31 20.88 -17.48
N PHE A 700 6.22 21.57 -16.80
CA PHE A 700 6.90 22.77 -17.33
C PHE A 700 8.33 22.53 -17.83
N GLY A 701 8.77 21.27 -17.88
CA GLY A 701 10.04 20.85 -18.51
C GLY A 701 11.30 21.11 -17.67
N ASP A 702 11.17 21.37 -16.37
CA ASP A 702 12.32 21.39 -15.44
C ASP A 702 12.89 19.97 -15.26
N VAL A 703 12.01 18.98 -15.41
CA VAL A 703 12.34 17.56 -15.38
C VAL A 703 11.78 16.89 -16.64
N ASN A 704 12.60 16.10 -17.32
CA ASN A 704 12.16 15.26 -18.43
C ASN A 704 11.52 13.98 -17.86
N PRO A 705 10.24 13.66 -18.19
CA PRO A 705 9.60 12.45 -17.69
C PRO A 705 10.36 11.19 -18.08
N SER A 706 10.48 10.25 -17.15
CA SER A 706 11.28 9.05 -17.34
C SER A 706 10.77 7.84 -16.56
N GLY A 707 9.58 7.97 -15.97
CA GLY A 707 8.87 6.86 -15.34
C GLY A 707 8.30 5.90 -16.37
N HIS A 708 8.11 4.64 -15.98
CA HIS A 708 7.55 3.57 -16.79
C HIS A 708 6.46 2.81 -16.03
N LEU A 709 5.44 2.32 -16.72
CA LEU A 709 4.38 1.53 -16.10
C LEU A 709 4.89 0.17 -15.64
N THR A 710 4.56 -0.21 -14.43
CA THR A 710 4.91 -1.51 -13.82
C THR A 710 3.77 -2.52 -13.90
N MET A 711 2.68 -2.13 -14.54
CA MET A 711 1.54 -2.98 -14.87
C MET A 711 1.01 -2.64 -16.27
N SER A 712 0.50 -3.65 -16.95
CA SER A 712 -0.28 -3.48 -18.18
C SER A 712 -1.62 -2.81 -17.86
N TYR A 713 -2.03 -1.82 -18.66
CA TYR A 713 -3.31 -1.10 -18.51
C TYR A 713 -4.38 -1.79 -19.37
N PRO A 714 -5.38 -2.44 -18.77
CA PRO A 714 -6.44 -3.09 -19.53
C PRO A 714 -7.40 -2.06 -20.15
N ARG A 715 -7.95 -2.39 -21.32
CA ARG A 715 -8.98 -1.57 -21.98
C ARG A 715 -10.34 -1.65 -21.27
N SER A 716 -10.53 -2.72 -20.52
CA SER A 716 -11.75 -2.99 -19.75
C SER A 716 -11.44 -3.98 -18.62
N ALA A 717 -12.18 -3.89 -17.53
CA ALA A 717 -12.10 -4.88 -16.43
C ALA A 717 -12.42 -6.32 -16.91
N GLY A 718 -13.18 -6.50 -17.99
CA GLY A 718 -13.43 -7.80 -18.61
C GLY A 718 -12.20 -8.45 -19.27
N GLN A 719 -11.09 -7.73 -19.41
CA GLN A 719 -9.83 -8.22 -19.98
C GLN A 719 -8.93 -8.89 -18.93
N ILE A 720 -9.24 -8.74 -17.64
CA ILE A 720 -8.43 -9.28 -16.54
C ILE A 720 -8.49 -10.82 -16.53
N PRO A 721 -7.32 -11.49 -16.31
CA PRO A 721 -5.97 -10.96 -16.12
C PRO A 721 -5.33 -10.43 -17.42
N CYS A 722 -4.76 -9.24 -17.36
CA CYS A 722 -4.19 -8.52 -18.51
C CYS A 722 -2.70 -8.17 -18.29
N HIS A 723 -1.89 -9.13 -17.85
CA HIS A 723 -0.44 -8.94 -17.72
C HIS A 723 0.31 -9.36 -18.98
N TYR A 724 1.47 -8.75 -19.23
CA TYR A 724 2.26 -9.01 -20.43
C TYR A 724 2.78 -10.45 -20.51
N SER A 725 3.15 -11.04 -19.36
CA SER A 725 3.69 -12.40 -19.21
C SER A 725 2.57 -13.46 -19.21
N ARG A 726 1.65 -13.35 -20.18
CA ARG A 726 0.52 -14.30 -20.32
C ARG A 726 0.96 -15.62 -20.94
N LYS A 727 0.30 -16.70 -20.54
CA LYS A 727 0.44 -18.00 -21.21
C LYS A 727 -0.24 -17.98 -22.58
N PRO A 728 0.22 -18.80 -23.57
CA PRO A 728 -0.37 -18.86 -24.90
C PRO A 728 -1.87 -19.18 -24.89
N ALA A 729 -2.69 -18.39 -25.59
CA ALA A 729 -4.15 -18.56 -25.68
C ALA A 729 -4.61 -19.03 -27.07
N GLY A 730 -3.75 -19.65 -27.87
CA GLY A 730 -4.08 -20.16 -29.19
C GLY A 730 -4.45 -19.10 -30.23
N GLY A 731 -4.01 -17.85 -30.04
CA GLY A 731 -4.20 -16.75 -31.00
C GLY A 731 -5.63 -16.20 -31.10
N ARG A 732 -6.54 -16.59 -30.20
CA ARG A 732 -7.93 -16.09 -30.17
C ARG A 732 -8.01 -14.68 -29.62
N LYS A 733 -8.97 -13.89 -30.14
CA LYS A 733 -9.20 -12.49 -29.79
C LYS A 733 -10.60 -12.30 -29.24
N TYR A 734 -10.84 -11.19 -28.51
CA TYR A 734 -12.19 -10.75 -28.17
C TYR A 734 -12.94 -10.35 -29.48
N VAL A 735 -14.26 -10.47 -29.46
CA VAL A 735 -15.10 -10.13 -30.63
C VAL A 735 -15.18 -8.62 -30.80
N GLU A 736 -15.32 -7.89 -29.69
CA GLU A 736 -15.67 -6.47 -29.68
C GLU A 736 -14.49 -5.55 -29.36
N MET A 737 -13.32 -6.10 -28.97
CA MET A 737 -12.22 -5.29 -28.44
C MET A 737 -10.86 -5.89 -28.82
N ASP A 738 -9.85 -5.04 -28.98
CA ASP A 738 -8.46 -5.48 -29.09
C ASP A 738 -8.03 -6.19 -27.80
N TRP A 739 -7.35 -7.31 -27.92
CA TRP A 739 -6.90 -8.12 -26.80
C TRP A 739 -5.59 -7.61 -26.16
N ASN A 740 -4.84 -6.75 -26.88
CA ASN A 740 -3.67 -6.09 -26.30
C ASN A 740 -4.10 -5.06 -25.26
N PRO A 741 -3.29 -4.82 -24.22
CA PRO A 741 -3.56 -3.77 -23.27
C PRO A 741 -3.65 -2.40 -23.95
N LEU A 742 -4.22 -1.42 -23.28
CA LEU A 742 -4.23 -0.02 -23.73
C LEU A 742 -2.80 0.55 -23.70
N TYR A 743 -2.09 0.30 -22.60
CA TYR A 743 -0.66 0.56 -22.46
C TYR A 743 0.02 -0.72 -21.94
N PRO A 744 1.11 -1.18 -22.60
CA PRO A 744 1.82 -2.37 -22.16
C PRO A 744 2.68 -2.11 -20.91
N PHE A 745 3.05 -3.18 -20.22
CA PHE A 745 4.08 -3.15 -19.17
C PHE A 745 5.37 -2.51 -19.67
N GLY A 746 6.00 -1.68 -18.83
CA GLY A 746 7.22 -0.97 -19.18
C GLY A 746 7.03 0.27 -20.04
N TYR A 747 5.80 0.66 -20.39
CA TYR A 747 5.53 1.82 -21.24
C TYR A 747 5.78 3.13 -20.52
N GLY A 748 6.43 4.08 -21.21
CA GLY A 748 6.61 5.46 -20.79
C GLY A 748 7.26 6.26 -21.92
N LEU A 749 6.81 7.50 -22.11
CA LEU A 749 7.36 8.44 -23.08
C LEU A 749 8.32 9.45 -22.41
N SER A 750 9.10 10.14 -23.21
CA SER A 750 10.03 11.20 -22.80
C SER A 750 9.84 12.43 -23.69
N TYR A 751 10.39 13.59 -23.29
CA TYR A 751 10.50 14.78 -24.16
C TYR A 751 11.60 14.65 -25.20
N THR A 752 12.40 13.58 -25.14
CA THR A 752 13.35 13.18 -26.17
C THR A 752 12.98 11.81 -26.75
N THR A 753 13.76 11.32 -27.71
CA THR A 753 13.55 10.02 -28.37
C THR A 753 14.77 9.15 -28.21
N PHE A 754 14.57 7.82 -28.14
CA PHE A 754 15.67 6.86 -28.01
C PHE A 754 15.57 5.80 -29.12
N SER A 755 16.73 5.33 -29.60
CA SER A 755 16.85 4.12 -30.44
C SER A 755 17.58 3.03 -29.66
N PHE A 756 17.12 1.80 -29.90
CA PHE A 756 17.72 0.56 -29.41
C PHE A 756 18.29 -0.20 -30.59
N GLU A 757 19.58 -0.52 -30.56
CA GLU A 757 20.30 -1.08 -31.71
C GLU A 757 21.35 -2.09 -31.27
N ASN A 758 21.89 -2.83 -32.22
CA ASN A 758 23.06 -3.69 -32.06
C ASN A 758 22.96 -4.69 -30.89
N LEU A 759 21.82 -5.40 -30.79
CA LEU A 759 21.68 -6.52 -29.86
C LEU A 759 22.68 -7.61 -30.22
N ARG A 760 23.57 -7.96 -29.29
CA ARG A 760 24.66 -8.95 -29.46
C ARG A 760 24.65 -9.93 -28.30
N LEU A 761 24.82 -11.21 -28.61
CA LEU A 761 25.01 -12.28 -27.63
C LEU A 761 26.47 -12.73 -27.65
N SER A 762 27.01 -13.10 -26.47
CA SER A 762 28.40 -13.63 -26.35
C SER A 762 28.56 -14.97 -27.02
N ALA A 763 27.49 -15.76 -27.11
CA ALA A 763 27.48 -17.08 -27.77
C ALA A 763 26.10 -17.36 -28.40
N SER A 764 26.05 -18.20 -29.43
CA SER A 764 24.80 -18.73 -30.00
C SER A 764 24.38 -20.07 -29.36
N GLU A 765 25.22 -20.66 -28.51
CA GLU A 765 25.00 -21.93 -27.82
C GLU A 765 25.68 -21.88 -26.44
N ILE A 766 25.03 -22.29 -25.40
CA ILE A 766 25.53 -22.39 -24.00
C ILE A 766 25.05 -23.69 -23.36
N HIS A 767 25.76 -24.16 -22.33
CA HIS A 767 25.25 -25.18 -21.43
C HIS A 767 24.35 -24.57 -20.33
N GLY A 768 23.46 -25.35 -19.73
CA GLY A 768 22.46 -24.88 -18.79
C GLY A 768 23.03 -24.27 -17.48
N ASP A 769 24.29 -24.48 -17.18
CA ASP A 769 25.06 -23.91 -16.06
C ASP A 769 25.93 -22.69 -16.42
N GLU A 770 25.99 -22.35 -17.70
CA GLU A 770 26.76 -21.21 -18.22
C GLU A 770 25.87 -19.94 -18.28
N SER A 771 26.55 -18.79 -18.31
CA SER A 771 25.88 -17.48 -18.46
C SER A 771 26.08 -16.94 -19.89
N LEU A 772 25.03 -16.29 -20.41
CA LEU A 772 25.05 -15.59 -21.68
C LEU A 772 25.14 -14.07 -21.45
N GLU A 773 26.16 -13.41 -21.96
CA GLU A 773 26.25 -11.96 -21.96
C GLU A 773 25.42 -11.38 -23.12
N VAL A 774 24.59 -10.38 -22.81
CA VAL A 774 23.77 -9.64 -23.76
C VAL A 774 24.20 -8.18 -23.78
N LEU A 775 24.55 -7.66 -24.95
CA LEU A 775 24.93 -6.27 -25.15
C LEU A 775 23.89 -5.56 -26.02
N LEU A 776 23.53 -4.34 -25.64
CA LEU A 776 22.55 -3.51 -26.31
C LEU A 776 23.02 -2.06 -26.36
N ASP A 777 23.01 -1.44 -27.53
CA ASP A 777 23.32 -0.02 -27.66
C ASP A 777 22.03 0.81 -27.57
N VAL A 778 22.03 1.85 -26.71
CA VAL A 778 20.93 2.80 -26.55
C VAL A 778 21.43 4.19 -26.89
N THR A 779 20.75 4.87 -27.81
CA THR A 779 21.11 6.22 -28.28
C THR A 779 19.97 7.20 -28.04
N ASN A 780 20.26 8.34 -27.44
CA ASN A 780 19.32 9.48 -27.43
C ASN A 780 19.34 10.17 -28.80
N THR A 781 18.28 9.99 -29.57
CA THR A 781 18.14 10.51 -30.93
C THR A 781 17.46 11.88 -30.98
N GLY A 782 17.01 12.41 -29.85
CA GLY A 782 16.33 13.71 -29.77
C GLY A 782 17.28 14.87 -29.46
N SER A 783 16.70 16.00 -29.05
CA SER A 783 17.40 17.28 -28.91
C SER A 783 17.69 17.70 -27.46
N CYS A 784 17.26 16.96 -26.48
CA CYS A 784 17.51 17.25 -25.05
C CYS A 784 17.96 15.99 -24.30
N ALA A 785 18.62 16.19 -23.18
CA ALA A 785 18.97 15.09 -22.27
C ALA A 785 17.72 14.40 -21.74
N GLY A 786 17.82 13.09 -21.51
CA GLY A 786 16.72 12.31 -20.96
C GLY A 786 17.13 10.93 -20.50
N ALA A 787 16.24 10.22 -19.84
CA ALA A 787 16.44 8.85 -19.41
C ALA A 787 15.38 7.92 -20.00
N THR A 788 15.76 6.67 -20.20
CA THR A 788 14.87 5.56 -20.58
C THR A 788 15.28 4.27 -19.88
N VAL A 789 14.45 3.24 -19.98
CA VAL A 789 14.74 1.91 -19.45
C VAL A 789 14.87 0.93 -20.62
N ALA A 790 16.05 0.35 -20.75
CA ALA A 790 16.25 -0.78 -21.65
C ALA A 790 15.74 -2.06 -20.97
N GLN A 791 14.92 -2.83 -21.67
CA GLN A 791 14.27 -4.03 -21.15
C GLN A 791 14.66 -5.24 -22.01
N ILE A 792 15.09 -6.32 -21.36
CA ILE A 792 15.46 -7.59 -21.96
C ILE A 792 14.46 -8.65 -21.55
N TYR A 793 13.82 -9.28 -22.53
CA TYR A 793 12.89 -10.37 -22.33
C TYR A 793 13.45 -11.66 -22.96
N VAL A 794 13.02 -12.80 -22.43
CA VAL A 794 13.36 -14.12 -22.96
C VAL A 794 12.08 -14.87 -23.31
N ASP A 795 12.07 -15.42 -24.53
CA ASP A 795 11.07 -16.36 -25.03
C ASP A 795 11.73 -17.76 -25.09
N ASP A 796 11.24 -18.69 -24.29
CA ASP A 796 11.65 -20.10 -24.28
C ASP A 796 10.65 -20.89 -25.11
N HIS A 797 11.06 -21.39 -26.28
CA HIS A 797 10.17 -21.83 -27.34
C HIS A 797 9.38 -23.10 -26.99
N TYR A 798 10.03 -24.08 -26.37
CA TYR A 798 9.43 -25.39 -26.07
C TYR A 798 9.88 -25.88 -24.69
N THR A 799 8.95 -25.98 -23.78
CA THR A 799 9.18 -26.34 -22.39
C THR A 799 8.30 -27.50 -21.93
N SER A 800 8.73 -28.23 -20.91
CA SER A 800 7.98 -29.34 -20.32
C SER A 800 6.65 -28.91 -19.66
N VAL A 801 6.50 -27.60 -19.32
CA VAL A 801 5.31 -26.98 -18.73
C VAL A 801 4.92 -25.73 -19.54
N VAL A 802 3.63 -25.36 -19.53
CA VAL A 802 3.19 -24.14 -20.26
C VAL A 802 3.74 -22.89 -19.58
N ARG A 803 4.56 -22.14 -20.29
CA ARG A 803 5.16 -20.87 -19.83
C ARG A 803 4.53 -19.63 -20.48
N PRO A 804 4.80 -18.43 -19.92
CA PRO A 804 4.52 -17.16 -20.60
C PRO A 804 5.19 -17.06 -21.96
N ILE A 805 4.58 -16.32 -22.87
CA ILE A 805 5.13 -16.07 -24.22
C ILE A 805 6.44 -15.30 -24.18
N MET A 806 6.73 -14.58 -23.11
CA MET A 806 7.99 -13.92 -22.79
C MET A 806 8.02 -13.52 -21.33
N GLU A 807 9.19 -13.39 -20.77
CA GLU A 807 9.42 -12.95 -19.40
C GLU A 807 10.55 -11.92 -19.34
N LEU A 808 10.39 -10.86 -18.54
CA LEU A 808 11.48 -9.89 -18.25
C LEU A 808 12.60 -10.61 -17.50
N LYS A 809 13.83 -10.48 -18.00
CA LYS A 809 15.02 -11.10 -17.42
C LYS A 809 16.20 -10.11 -17.28
N GLY A 810 15.98 -8.87 -17.68
CA GLY A 810 16.93 -7.78 -17.48
C GLY A 810 16.30 -6.42 -17.73
N PHE A 811 16.66 -5.45 -16.92
CA PHE A 811 16.32 -4.03 -17.13
C PHE A 811 17.44 -3.13 -16.63
N GLN A 812 17.63 -1.99 -17.29
CA GLN A 812 18.58 -0.99 -16.87
C GLN A 812 18.11 0.39 -17.28
N ARG A 813 17.98 1.28 -16.27
CA ARG A 813 17.77 2.70 -16.50
C ARG A 813 19.06 3.33 -17.00
N VAL A 814 18.95 4.17 -18.03
CA VAL A 814 20.10 4.88 -18.63
C VAL A 814 19.75 6.35 -18.88
N GLU A 815 20.62 7.24 -18.44
CA GLU A 815 20.56 8.68 -18.69
C GLU A 815 21.54 9.03 -19.81
N LEU A 816 21.08 9.79 -20.82
CA LEU A 816 21.83 10.11 -22.02
C LEU A 816 21.64 11.57 -22.39
N GLU A 817 22.76 12.24 -22.71
CA GLU A 817 22.76 13.54 -23.37
C GLU A 817 22.24 13.42 -24.81
N ALA A 818 21.80 14.54 -25.42
CA ALA A 818 21.36 14.56 -26.81
C ALA A 818 22.46 14.03 -27.74
N GLY A 819 22.17 13.01 -28.51
CA GLY A 819 23.11 12.33 -29.41
C GLY A 819 24.08 11.36 -28.75
N GLU A 820 24.02 11.16 -27.43
CA GLU A 820 24.87 10.19 -26.71
C GLU A 820 24.37 8.75 -26.95
N THR A 821 25.33 7.84 -27.05
CA THR A 821 25.12 6.38 -27.13
C THR A 821 25.85 5.70 -25.97
N LYS A 822 25.17 4.78 -25.28
CA LYS A 822 25.78 3.88 -24.28
C LYS A 822 25.49 2.42 -24.65
N THR A 823 26.51 1.56 -24.49
CA THR A 823 26.34 0.11 -24.56
C THR A 823 25.99 -0.40 -23.17
N LEU A 824 24.85 -1.06 -23.03
CA LEU A 824 24.38 -1.70 -21.82
C LEU A 824 24.75 -3.18 -21.82
N HIS A 825 24.98 -3.74 -20.62
CA HIS A 825 25.40 -5.12 -20.42
C HIS A 825 24.41 -5.83 -19.51
N PHE A 826 23.95 -7.01 -19.92
CA PHE A 826 23.08 -7.88 -19.13
C PHE A 826 23.66 -9.29 -19.14
N THR A 827 23.47 -10.01 -18.04
CA THR A 827 23.88 -11.40 -17.89
C THR A 827 22.64 -12.26 -17.68
N LEU A 828 22.46 -13.27 -18.52
CA LEU A 828 21.42 -14.28 -18.38
C LEU A 828 22.08 -15.58 -17.92
N GLY A 829 21.92 -15.89 -16.63
CA GLY A 829 22.45 -17.11 -16.04
C GLY A 829 21.35 -18.09 -15.69
N PHE A 830 21.64 -19.05 -14.80
CA PHE A 830 20.67 -20.04 -14.35
C PHE A 830 19.41 -19.40 -13.78
N ASP A 831 19.53 -18.36 -12.96
CA ASP A 831 18.40 -17.72 -12.30
C ASP A 831 17.45 -17.02 -13.30
N GLU A 832 17.98 -16.46 -14.39
CA GLU A 832 17.19 -15.80 -15.44
C GLU A 832 16.55 -16.82 -16.41
N LEU A 833 17.20 -17.95 -16.66
CA LEU A 833 16.75 -18.95 -17.67
C LEU A 833 15.94 -20.11 -17.09
N ARG A 834 16.00 -20.32 -15.76
CA ARG A 834 15.34 -21.44 -15.08
C ARG A 834 13.82 -21.42 -15.22
N LEU A 835 13.24 -22.60 -15.22
CA LEU A 835 11.80 -22.85 -15.07
C LEU A 835 11.57 -23.86 -13.95
N LEU A 836 10.35 -23.84 -13.37
CA LEU A 836 9.90 -24.85 -12.44
C LEU A 836 9.26 -25.99 -13.24
N ASP A 837 9.82 -27.20 -13.18
CA ASP A 837 9.28 -28.37 -13.90
C ASP A 837 8.03 -28.95 -13.20
N ALA A 838 7.41 -29.96 -13.82
CA ALA A 838 6.23 -30.63 -13.27
C ALA A 838 6.51 -31.37 -11.94
N SER A 839 7.77 -31.56 -11.56
CA SER A 839 8.22 -32.18 -10.30
C SER A 839 8.64 -31.15 -9.23
N TYR A 840 8.39 -29.86 -9.50
CA TYR A 840 8.78 -28.74 -8.64
C TYR A 840 10.30 -28.59 -8.44
N HIS A 841 11.09 -28.87 -9.49
CA HIS A 841 12.53 -28.57 -9.52
C HIS A 841 12.80 -27.42 -10.44
N TRP A 842 13.70 -26.53 -10.02
CA TRP A 842 14.22 -25.47 -10.88
C TRP A 842 15.27 -26.04 -11.82
N VAL A 843 15.02 -25.93 -13.13
CA VAL A 843 15.86 -26.47 -14.18
C VAL A 843 15.99 -25.47 -15.33
N VAL A 844 17.11 -25.55 -16.07
CA VAL A 844 17.23 -24.94 -17.40
C VAL A 844 17.18 -26.10 -18.40
N GLU A 845 16.13 -26.12 -19.22
CA GLU A 845 15.90 -27.20 -20.18
C GLU A 845 16.67 -26.93 -21.49
N PRO A 846 17.27 -27.95 -22.11
CA PRO A 846 17.84 -27.79 -23.45
C PRO A 846 16.77 -27.41 -24.47
N GLY A 847 17.05 -26.39 -25.29
CA GLY A 847 16.07 -25.89 -26.25
C GLY A 847 16.54 -24.64 -26.99
N ASP A 848 15.65 -24.13 -27.83
CA ASP A 848 15.88 -22.87 -28.56
C ASP A 848 15.20 -21.72 -27.82
N PHE A 849 15.92 -20.62 -27.67
CA PHE A 849 15.50 -19.41 -26.94
C PHE A 849 15.66 -18.18 -27.85
N THR A 850 14.85 -17.15 -27.61
CA THR A 850 15.01 -15.83 -28.21
C THR A 850 15.15 -14.76 -27.13
N VAL A 851 16.21 -13.96 -27.20
CA VAL A 851 16.31 -12.69 -26.47
C VAL A 851 15.59 -11.61 -27.25
N LEU A 852 14.68 -10.91 -26.61
CA LEU A 852 13.94 -9.76 -27.13
C LEU A 852 14.38 -8.52 -26.38
N ALA A 853 14.61 -7.38 -27.07
CA ALA A 853 15.05 -6.15 -26.43
C ALA A 853 14.33 -4.92 -27.00
N GLY A 854 14.03 -3.97 -26.13
CA GLY A 854 13.40 -2.71 -26.51
C GLY A 854 12.97 -1.84 -25.35
N ALA A 855 12.03 -0.94 -25.59
CA ALA A 855 11.58 0.07 -24.67
C ALA A 855 10.51 -0.43 -23.66
N ASN A 856 9.69 -1.42 -24.04
CA ASN A 856 8.61 -1.96 -23.23
C ASN A 856 8.08 -3.28 -23.83
N ALA A 857 7.24 -3.99 -23.12
CA ALA A 857 6.70 -5.29 -23.54
C ALA A 857 5.90 -5.27 -24.87
N GLY A 858 5.45 -4.10 -25.32
CA GLY A 858 4.74 -3.92 -26.60
C GLY A 858 5.64 -3.41 -27.75
N ASP A 859 6.88 -3.02 -27.45
CA ASP A 859 7.86 -2.47 -28.42
C ASP A 859 9.23 -3.11 -28.22
N LEU A 860 9.43 -4.27 -28.86
CA LEU A 860 10.62 -5.11 -28.78
C LEU A 860 11.18 -5.34 -30.21
N PRO A 861 11.78 -4.32 -30.81
CA PRO A 861 12.21 -4.38 -32.20
C PRO A 861 13.42 -5.30 -32.43
N LEU A 862 14.17 -5.62 -31.38
CA LEU A 862 15.41 -6.39 -31.50
C LEU A 862 15.20 -7.83 -31.03
N ARG A 863 15.78 -8.78 -31.78
CA ARG A 863 15.71 -10.21 -31.48
C ARG A 863 17.06 -10.87 -31.76
N ALA A 864 17.46 -11.80 -30.89
CA ALA A 864 18.64 -12.64 -31.10
C ALA A 864 18.39 -14.04 -30.52
N ASP A 865 18.62 -15.06 -31.35
CA ASP A 865 18.37 -16.45 -30.98
C ASP A 865 19.64 -17.09 -30.39
N PHE A 866 19.44 -18.00 -29.42
CA PHE A 866 20.50 -18.87 -28.89
C PHE A 866 19.90 -20.22 -28.49
N ARG A 867 20.79 -21.17 -28.22
CA ARG A 867 20.41 -22.53 -27.83
C ARG A 867 21.07 -22.90 -26.50
N VAL A 868 20.31 -23.58 -25.67
CA VAL A 868 20.82 -24.32 -24.51
C VAL A 868 20.98 -25.80 -24.89
N VAL A 869 22.14 -26.42 -24.62
CA VAL A 869 22.50 -27.81 -24.98
C VAL A 869 22.80 -28.66 -23.75
#